data_fd04c9a93d80b8acf8e1f6a8fafebd74
#
_entry.id   fd04c9a93d80b8acf8e1f6a8fafebd74
#
_cell.length_a   1.000
_cell.length_b   1.000
_cell.length_c   1.000
_cell.angle_alpha   90.00
_cell.angle_beta   90.00
_cell.angle_gamma   90.00
#
_symmetry.space_group_name_H-M   'P 1'
#
loop_
_entity.id
_entity.type
_entity.pdbx_description
1 polymer ?
#
loop_
_entity_poly.entity_id
_entity_poly.type
_entity_poly.pdbx_seq_one_letter_code
_entity_poly.pdbx_strand_id
1 'polypeptide(L)'
;MNRRIRIAILVLLGLVGLSAVVWAPPLLKNASPAAGQDPPAEGDPPAEVPTSIPLPAVHTLFVSIRDAETGDPVAGAAVTVGAELGTGDEAGRYQTTVAHGRSVPVTVGAAGHELWRGTVETGNLADEAAILEVDLEPNVVTGQVVGMGLVPLPAAALSYRGERVPLDGEGRFVLRGVHAGDTVTAAHPGYAEGLATADGYPTLYLVLEPLEVRMAVRDSLTGALLPGASVCMDETCVLTGPEGDALYVGAPPGSTFTVEREGYAAAQLAFSGEPELSTDLTPTSLHGYVRDAATGAIITRTIVLVGDQIVRMDEMGMFHATDLSPVGGVFVKAPGYERVEITIGPNTHVAEVDGLDLCLSQQIQPCVEVKLKPLAVRGIYLSYNLLMWDTQRLVKLVDMVDRSPILNAIVVDIKSDVGWLAFVSDHPYLVEVGAMSEARMPLPELLQMCKERGIYTIARMVVFKDTPLVEARPELAARHPNGEIFYDREGMAWPDPMREEVWEYNIAVTLEAIELGFDEIQYDYLRFPSDSTSLEVVRALVYKEESTIETRTNAIKGFAQAAKAAVDRTHAFLSLDVFGYALVIQPDHDMRIGQRIIDLAPHADYLCPMIYPSTFESGNLGLVDPSAEPYKVIEMTMAMAKERTNTIVRPWLQHYWYERPQFAAQRDAAEAASDRGWCFWNARGTYDEGFFVPAEASSP
;
A
#
# COMPACT_ATOMS: atom_id res chain seq x y z
N MET A 1 -13.83 39.08 30.63
CA MET A 1 -14.56 40.15 29.94
C MET A 1 -15.04 39.68 28.60
N ASN A 2 -16.35 39.59 28.46
CA ASN A 2 -17.11 38.96 27.37
C ASN A 2 -16.79 39.45 25.96
N ARG A 3 -16.87 38.54 24.97
CA ARG A 3 -17.83 38.64 23.86
C ARG A 3 -17.82 37.36 22.99
N ARG A 4 -18.94 36.65 23.10
CA ARG A 4 -19.38 35.59 22.14
C ARG A 4 -19.89 36.28 20.88
N ILE A 5 -19.49 35.84 19.71
CA ILE A 5 -20.16 36.10 18.45
C ILE A 5 -20.65 34.76 17.91
N ARG A 6 -21.99 34.61 17.90
CA ARG A 6 -22.72 33.54 17.19
C ARG A 6 -22.95 34.04 15.76
N ILE A 7 -22.56 33.25 14.77
CA ILE A 7 -23.02 33.42 13.39
C ILE A 7 -24.02 32.29 13.12
N ALA A 8 -25.26 32.71 12.81
CA ALA A 8 -26.35 31.85 12.39
C ALA A 8 -26.20 31.61 10.87
N ILE A 9 -26.19 30.34 10.44
CA ILE A 9 -26.31 29.97 9.02
C ILE A 9 -27.80 29.68 8.76
N LEU A 10 -28.40 30.49 7.89
CA LEU A 10 -29.71 30.28 7.32
C LEU A 10 -29.61 29.21 6.24
N VAL A 11 -30.36 28.12 6.43
CA VAL A 11 -30.60 27.13 5.37
C VAL A 11 -31.83 27.56 4.59
N LEU A 12 -31.68 27.93 3.32
CA LEU A 12 -32.77 28.15 2.38
C LEU A 12 -33.01 26.83 1.64
N LEU A 13 -34.11 26.15 1.97
CA LEU A 13 -34.71 25.08 1.20
C LEU A 13 -35.52 25.68 0.04
N GLY A 14 -35.05 25.55 -1.19
CA GLY A 14 -35.80 25.85 -2.39
C GLY A 14 -36.45 24.56 -2.94
N LEU A 15 -37.75 24.42 -2.66
CA LEU A 15 -38.63 23.45 -3.33
C LEU A 15 -38.91 23.94 -4.75
N VAL A 16 -38.45 23.17 -5.74
CA VAL A 16 -38.92 23.28 -7.14
C VAL A 16 -39.80 22.07 -7.40
N GLY A 17 -41.12 22.33 -7.47
CA GLY A 17 -42.11 21.34 -7.85
C GLY A 17 -42.10 21.12 -9.36
N LEU A 18 -41.89 19.88 -9.76
CA LEU A 18 -42.20 19.41 -11.11
C LEU A 18 -43.70 19.14 -11.25
N SER A 19 -44.40 19.98 -12.01
CA SER A 19 -45.76 19.72 -12.47
C SER A 19 -45.70 18.86 -13.73
N ALA A 20 -46.04 17.58 -13.61
CA ALA A 20 -46.33 16.74 -14.77
C ALA A 20 -47.68 17.12 -15.35
N VAL A 21 -47.67 17.65 -16.54
CA VAL A 21 -48.90 17.87 -17.35
C VAL A 21 -49.18 16.57 -18.13
N VAL A 22 -50.17 15.83 -17.63
CA VAL A 22 -50.75 14.70 -18.32
C VAL A 22 -51.82 15.28 -19.28
N TRP A 23 -51.62 15.11 -20.60
CA TRP A 23 -52.62 15.38 -21.61
C TRP A 23 -53.42 14.12 -21.85
N ALA A 24 -54.73 14.13 -21.51
CA ALA A 24 -55.73 13.12 -21.91
C ALA A 24 -56.63 13.72 -22.98
N PRO A 25 -56.97 12.97 -24.02
CA PRO A 25 -57.91 13.44 -25.06
C PRO A 25 -59.36 13.38 -24.55
N PRO A 26 -60.27 14.27 -25.04
CA PRO A 26 -61.61 14.33 -24.56
C PRO A 26 -62.52 13.24 -25.17
N LEU A 27 -63.19 12.54 -24.30
CA LEU A 27 -64.30 11.64 -24.60
C LEU A 27 -65.53 12.45 -25.05
N LEU A 28 -66.05 12.20 -26.23
CA LEU A 28 -67.35 12.64 -26.71
C LEU A 28 -68.44 11.90 -25.93
N LYS A 29 -69.29 12.67 -25.21
CA LYS A 29 -70.48 12.18 -24.57
C LYS A 29 -71.67 12.20 -25.57
N ASN A 30 -72.31 11.02 -25.66
CA ASN A 30 -73.65 10.82 -26.23
C ASN A 30 -74.70 11.69 -25.55
N ALA A 31 -75.57 12.30 -26.35
CA ALA A 31 -76.92 12.71 -25.89
C ALA A 31 -77.96 12.29 -26.90
N SER A 32 -78.80 11.41 -26.48
CA SER A 32 -80.14 11.09 -27.04
C SER A 32 -81.20 11.61 -26.09
N PRO A 33 -82.47 11.51 -26.42
CA PRO A 33 -83.32 12.22 -27.39
C PRO A 33 -84.53 12.84 -26.70
N ALA A 34 -85.29 13.59 -27.43
CA ALA A 34 -86.67 13.86 -27.02
C ALA A 34 -87.58 13.99 -28.24
N ALA A 35 -88.53 13.23 -28.18
CA ALA A 35 -89.82 12.94 -28.75
C ALA A 35 -90.70 14.12 -29.15
N GLY A 36 -91.53 13.86 -30.12
CA GLY A 36 -92.86 14.38 -30.15
C GLY A 36 -93.44 14.86 -31.53
N GLN A 37 -94.26 14.07 -32.05
CA GLN A 37 -95.62 14.28 -32.48
C GLN A 37 -95.96 14.22 -33.91
N ASP A 38 -96.90 13.39 -34.15
CA ASP A 38 -97.65 12.92 -35.30
C ASP A 38 -98.61 13.98 -35.91
N PRO A 39 -99.46 13.53 -36.84
CA PRO A 39 -99.49 13.76 -38.25
C PRO A 39 -100.74 14.66 -38.65
N PRO A 40 -101.27 14.82 -39.78
CA PRO A 40 -101.84 13.78 -40.64
C PRO A 40 -101.98 14.11 -42.17
N ALA A 41 -102.57 13.15 -42.86
CA ALA A 41 -103.56 13.09 -43.92
C ALA A 41 -103.13 12.92 -45.37
N GLU A 42 -103.45 11.72 -45.84
CA GLU A 42 -104.25 11.30 -47.01
C GLU A 42 -104.27 12.10 -48.29
N GLY A 43 -104.05 11.42 -49.36
CA GLY A 43 -104.40 11.82 -50.69
C GLY A 43 -103.78 10.96 -51.82
N ASP A 44 -104.44 9.99 -52.18
CA ASP A 44 -104.63 9.05 -53.31
C ASP A 44 -104.02 9.33 -54.69
N PRO A 45 -104.13 8.43 -55.57
CA PRO A 45 -103.32 7.30 -55.98
C PRO A 45 -102.86 7.40 -57.47
N PRO A 46 -102.66 6.30 -58.19
CA PRO A 46 -101.34 5.81 -58.54
C PRO A 46 -100.90 6.16 -59.95
N ALA A 47 -99.67 6.30 -60.18
CA ALA A 47 -99.12 6.33 -61.51
C ALA A 47 -98.13 5.14 -61.68
N GLU A 48 -98.30 4.47 -62.69
CA GLU A 48 -97.69 3.30 -63.30
C GLU A 48 -96.19 3.16 -63.09
N VAL A 49 -95.76 1.93 -62.80
CA VAL A 49 -94.37 1.47 -62.81
C VAL A 49 -93.81 1.58 -64.21
N PRO A 50 -92.72 2.28 -64.44
CA PRO A 50 -91.89 2.10 -65.61
C PRO A 50 -90.87 1.01 -65.35
N THR A 51 -90.93 -0.05 -66.05
CA THR A 51 -89.96 -1.00 -66.53
C THR A 51 -88.53 -0.83 -66.05
N SER A 52 -88.02 -1.98 -65.50
CA SER A 52 -86.60 -2.35 -65.29
C SER A 52 -85.56 -1.37 -65.81
N ILE A 53 -84.86 -0.74 -64.89
CA ILE A 53 -83.55 -0.13 -65.20
C ILE A 53 -82.60 -1.33 -65.43
N PRO A 54 -81.93 -1.41 -66.55
CA PRO A 54 -80.93 -2.44 -66.76
C PRO A 54 -79.85 -2.26 -65.73
N LEU A 55 -79.51 -3.33 -65.06
CA LEU A 55 -78.36 -3.36 -64.19
C LEU A 55 -77.14 -2.89 -64.99
N PRO A 56 -76.34 -1.92 -64.49
CA PRO A 56 -75.16 -1.47 -65.21
C PRO A 56 -74.27 -2.68 -65.47
N ALA A 57 -73.78 -2.80 -66.72
CA ALA A 57 -72.80 -3.81 -67.07
C ALA A 57 -71.62 -3.73 -66.04
N VAL A 58 -71.20 -4.82 -65.50
CA VAL A 58 -70.07 -4.89 -64.54
C VAL A 58 -68.88 -5.57 -65.23
N HIS A 59 -67.69 -5.08 -64.99
CA HIS A 59 -66.44 -5.70 -65.39
C HIS A 59 -65.74 -6.38 -64.18
N THR A 60 -65.03 -7.49 -64.40
CA THR A 60 -64.13 -8.09 -63.43
C THR A 60 -62.83 -7.34 -63.48
N LEU A 61 -62.43 -6.76 -62.33
CA LEU A 61 -61.10 -6.10 -62.14
C LEU A 61 -60.20 -7.06 -61.39
N PHE A 62 -59.07 -7.37 -62.03
CA PHE A 62 -57.97 -8.04 -61.42
C PHE A 62 -56.91 -6.99 -61.05
N VAL A 63 -56.49 -6.92 -59.80
CA VAL A 63 -55.35 -6.12 -59.32
C VAL A 63 -54.19 -7.02 -59.08
N SER A 64 -53.09 -6.81 -59.81
CA SER A 64 -51.81 -7.54 -59.59
C SER A 64 -50.86 -6.63 -58.89
N ILE A 65 -50.42 -7.03 -57.70
CA ILE A 65 -49.65 -6.19 -56.78
C ILE A 65 -48.27 -6.78 -56.67
N ARG A 66 -47.23 -5.99 -56.93
CA ARG A 66 -45.82 -6.38 -56.87
C ARG A 66 -45.02 -5.33 -56.12
N ASP A 67 -43.90 -5.76 -55.54
CA ASP A 67 -42.86 -4.84 -55.05
C ASP A 67 -42.15 -4.21 -56.25
N ALA A 68 -42.02 -2.90 -56.25
CA ALA A 68 -41.44 -2.14 -57.35
C ALA A 68 -39.92 -2.40 -57.54
N GLU A 69 -39.18 -2.75 -56.50
CA GLU A 69 -37.74 -3.00 -56.57
C GLU A 69 -37.42 -4.46 -56.93
N THR A 70 -38.12 -5.44 -56.33
CA THR A 70 -37.84 -6.87 -56.52
C THR A 70 -38.67 -7.52 -57.59
N GLY A 71 -39.88 -6.96 -57.95
CA GLY A 71 -40.84 -7.56 -58.79
C GLY A 71 -41.60 -8.73 -58.17
N ASP A 72 -41.37 -9.06 -56.92
CA ASP A 72 -42.07 -10.13 -56.25
C ASP A 72 -43.50 -9.79 -55.87
N PRO A 73 -44.43 -10.77 -55.86
CA PRO A 73 -45.80 -10.52 -55.47
C PRO A 73 -45.96 -10.10 -54.05
N VAL A 74 -46.70 -9.03 -53.75
CA VAL A 74 -47.00 -8.52 -52.44
C VAL A 74 -48.26 -9.17 -51.87
N ALA A 75 -48.11 -10.24 -51.11
CA ALA A 75 -49.22 -10.95 -50.49
C ALA A 75 -49.86 -10.13 -49.35
N GLY A 76 -51.17 -10.26 -49.16
CA GLY A 76 -51.86 -9.63 -48.04
C GLY A 76 -52.01 -8.11 -48.11
N ALA A 77 -51.69 -7.51 -49.26
CA ALA A 77 -51.90 -6.10 -49.47
C ALA A 77 -53.43 -5.71 -49.41
N ALA A 78 -53.74 -4.69 -48.63
CA ALA A 78 -55.07 -4.16 -48.49
C ALA A 78 -55.43 -3.40 -49.79
N VAL A 79 -56.49 -3.78 -50.45
CA VAL A 79 -56.98 -3.17 -51.72
C VAL A 79 -58.34 -2.56 -51.47
N THR A 80 -58.47 -1.29 -51.77
CA THR A 80 -59.77 -0.60 -51.76
C THR A 80 -60.09 -0.18 -53.17
N VAL A 81 -61.23 -0.67 -53.72
CA VAL A 81 -61.73 -0.31 -55.05
C VAL A 81 -63.07 0.38 -54.87
N GLY A 82 -63.11 1.72 -55.05
CA GLY A 82 -64.28 2.50 -54.72
C GLY A 82 -64.66 2.45 -53.28
N ALA A 83 -65.72 1.72 -52.91
CA ALA A 83 -66.17 1.48 -51.54
C ALA A 83 -65.89 0.07 -51.07
N GLU A 84 -65.36 -0.84 -51.87
CA GLU A 84 -65.08 -2.21 -51.54
C GLU A 84 -63.62 -2.35 -51.00
N LEU A 85 -63.49 -3.01 -49.83
CA LEU A 85 -62.23 -3.33 -49.23
C LEU A 85 -61.99 -4.84 -49.33
N GLY A 86 -60.80 -5.24 -49.73
CA GLY A 86 -60.37 -6.59 -49.85
C GLY A 86 -58.87 -6.76 -49.57
N THR A 87 -58.39 -7.99 -49.74
CA THR A 87 -56.98 -8.32 -49.44
C THR A 87 -56.45 -9.16 -50.61
N GLY A 88 -55.24 -8.85 -51.06
CA GLY A 88 -54.53 -9.63 -52.09
C GLY A 88 -54.15 -11.03 -51.52
N ASP A 89 -54.22 -12.03 -52.44
CA ASP A 89 -53.86 -13.40 -52.15
C ASP A 89 -52.33 -13.63 -51.97
N GLU A 90 -51.87 -14.86 -51.78
CA GLU A 90 -50.48 -15.21 -51.69
C GLU A 90 -49.65 -14.88 -52.96
N ALA A 91 -50.29 -14.75 -54.10
CA ALA A 91 -49.69 -14.37 -55.39
C ALA A 91 -49.80 -12.87 -55.64
N GLY A 92 -50.15 -12.03 -54.67
CA GLY A 92 -50.35 -10.60 -54.82
C GLY A 92 -51.57 -10.19 -55.72
N ARG A 93 -52.62 -11.06 -55.83
CA ARG A 93 -53.76 -10.83 -56.68
C ARG A 93 -55.03 -10.56 -55.90
N TYR A 94 -55.76 -9.54 -56.35
CA TYR A 94 -57.06 -9.26 -55.77
C TYR A 94 -58.05 -9.17 -56.95
N GLN A 95 -59.27 -9.72 -56.74
CA GLN A 95 -60.31 -9.67 -57.75
C GLN A 95 -61.60 -9.05 -57.17
N THR A 96 -62.22 -8.14 -57.94
CA THR A 96 -63.50 -7.55 -57.60
C THR A 96 -64.30 -7.23 -58.90
N THR A 97 -65.51 -6.73 -58.75
CA THR A 97 -66.35 -6.29 -59.87
C THR A 97 -66.57 -4.77 -59.83
N VAL A 98 -66.46 -4.08 -60.99
CA VAL A 98 -66.63 -2.64 -61.07
C VAL A 98 -67.72 -2.31 -62.14
N ALA A 99 -68.55 -1.28 -61.88
CA ALA A 99 -69.55 -0.88 -62.75
C ALA A 99 -68.99 -0.20 -64.02
N HIS A 100 -69.57 -0.50 -65.22
CA HIS A 100 -69.15 0.08 -66.50
C HIS A 100 -69.36 1.61 -66.53
N GLY A 101 -68.50 2.33 -67.24
CA GLY A 101 -68.61 3.75 -67.51
C GLY A 101 -68.30 4.71 -66.36
N ARG A 102 -67.50 4.24 -65.32
CA ARG A 102 -67.10 5.08 -64.18
C ARG A 102 -65.59 5.11 -64.00
N SER A 103 -65.11 6.23 -63.51
CA SER A 103 -63.77 6.33 -62.93
C SER A 103 -63.82 5.84 -61.47
N VAL A 104 -63.11 4.77 -61.16
CA VAL A 104 -63.15 4.11 -59.83
C VAL A 104 -61.78 4.33 -59.17
N PRO A 105 -61.75 5.01 -58.00
CA PRO A 105 -60.50 5.15 -57.28
C PRO A 105 -60.05 3.79 -56.67
N VAL A 106 -58.78 3.51 -56.80
CA VAL A 106 -58.16 2.33 -56.25
C VAL A 106 -57.02 2.76 -55.26
N THR A 107 -56.98 2.18 -54.09
CA THR A 107 -55.94 2.37 -53.19
C THR A 107 -55.38 1.00 -52.78
N VAL A 108 -54.06 0.86 -52.84
CA VAL A 108 -53.36 -0.39 -52.41
C VAL A 108 -52.29 -0.05 -51.39
N GLY A 109 -52.34 -0.72 -50.28
CA GLY A 109 -51.36 -0.55 -49.19
C GLY A 109 -50.92 -1.88 -48.64
N ALA A 110 -49.62 -2.01 -48.39
CA ALA A 110 -49.04 -3.18 -47.72
C ALA A 110 -48.02 -2.74 -46.67
N ALA A 111 -47.83 -3.58 -45.69
CA ALA A 111 -46.78 -3.34 -44.68
C ALA A 111 -45.41 -3.26 -45.37
N GLY A 112 -44.62 -2.26 -45.01
CA GLY A 112 -43.29 -2.02 -45.60
C GLY A 112 -43.30 -1.30 -46.93
N HIS A 113 -44.45 -0.86 -47.42
CA HIS A 113 -44.58 -0.16 -48.69
C HIS A 113 -45.33 1.16 -48.55
N GLU A 114 -45.09 2.08 -49.50
CA GLU A 114 -45.84 3.30 -49.60
C GLU A 114 -47.27 3.03 -50.11
N LEU A 115 -48.23 3.83 -49.67
CA LEU A 115 -49.61 3.70 -50.09
C LEU A 115 -49.80 4.15 -51.57
N TRP A 116 -50.07 3.18 -52.44
CA TRP A 116 -50.34 3.46 -53.83
C TRP A 116 -51.79 3.96 -54.00
N ARG A 117 -52.00 4.97 -54.90
CA ARG A 117 -53.29 5.51 -55.21
C ARG A 117 -53.38 5.74 -56.72
N GLY A 118 -54.47 5.26 -57.31
CA GLY A 118 -54.74 5.44 -58.72
C GLY A 118 -56.23 5.37 -58.99
N THR A 119 -56.58 5.37 -60.26
CA THR A 119 -57.98 5.27 -60.74
C THR A 119 -58.05 4.29 -61.94
N VAL A 120 -59.14 3.53 -62.01
CA VAL A 120 -59.44 2.66 -63.13
C VAL A 120 -60.64 3.27 -63.93
N GLU A 121 -60.39 3.57 -65.17
CA GLU A 121 -61.41 4.08 -66.10
C GLU A 121 -62.13 2.91 -66.75
N THR A 122 -63.34 2.59 -66.29
CA THR A 122 -64.11 1.44 -66.78
C THR A 122 -64.88 1.67 -68.04
N GLY A 123 -64.95 2.94 -68.59
CA GLY A 123 -65.64 3.26 -69.81
C GLY A 123 -64.94 2.83 -71.10
N ASN A 124 -63.65 2.54 -71.04
CA ASN A 124 -62.85 2.16 -72.23
C ASN A 124 -62.46 0.65 -72.21
N LEU A 125 -63.08 -0.13 -71.38
CA LEU A 125 -62.77 -1.56 -71.29
C LEU A 125 -63.57 -2.28 -72.38
N ALA A 126 -62.85 -2.82 -73.36
CA ALA A 126 -63.46 -3.57 -74.50
C ALA A 126 -63.76 -5.00 -74.07
N ASP A 127 -63.15 -5.56 -73.01
CA ASP A 127 -63.29 -6.90 -72.57
C ASP A 127 -64.02 -6.95 -71.22
N GLU A 128 -64.67 -8.10 -70.89
CA GLU A 128 -65.38 -8.34 -69.67
C GLU A 128 -64.43 -8.36 -68.38
N ALA A 129 -63.13 -8.31 -68.59
CA ALA A 129 -62.10 -8.30 -67.56
C ALA A 129 -61.03 -7.27 -67.79
N ALA A 130 -60.58 -6.58 -66.71
CA ALA A 130 -59.46 -5.63 -66.69
C ALA A 130 -58.39 -6.06 -65.70
N ILE A 131 -57.15 -5.79 -66.06
CA ILE A 131 -56.00 -6.02 -65.15
C ILE A 131 -55.41 -4.65 -64.81
N LEU A 132 -55.28 -4.38 -63.50
CA LEU A 132 -54.55 -3.24 -63.00
C LEU A 132 -53.24 -3.77 -62.40
N GLU A 133 -52.12 -3.41 -62.95
CA GLU A 133 -50.81 -3.69 -62.36
C GLU A 133 -50.48 -2.55 -61.41
N VAL A 134 -50.09 -2.91 -60.18
CA VAL A 134 -49.68 -1.98 -59.10
C VAL A 134 -48.32 -2.40 -58.58
N ASP A 135 -47.34 -1.55 -58.86
CA ASP A 135 -45.99 -1.68 -58.26
C ASP A 135 -45.94 -0.82 -57.00
N LEU A 136 -45.78 -1.45 -55.84
CA LEU A 136 -45.69 -0.75 -54.57
C LEU A 136 -44.22 -0.42 -54.29
N GLU A 137 -43.93 0.85 -54.10
CA GLU A 137 -42.59 1.30 -53.65
C GLU A 137 -42.36 0.96 -52.19
N PRO A 138 -41.23 0.36 -51.86
CA PRO A 138 -40.85 0.16 -50.43
C PRO A 138 -40.80 1.50 -49.72
N ASN A 139 -41.34 1.54 -48.50
CA ASN A 139 -41.23 2.73 -47.66
C ASN A 139 -39.77 3.00 -47.30
N VAL A 140 -39.41 4.26 -47.10
CA VAL A 140 -38.06 4.68 -46.75
C VAL A 140 -38.08 5.24 -45.32
N VAL A 141 -37.29 4.60 -44.45
CA VAL A 141 -37.01 5.11 -43.11
C VAL A 141 -35.57 5.59 -43.07
N THR A 142 -35.39 6.87 -42.75
CA THR A 142 -34.05 7.44 -42.53
C THR A 142 -33.75 7.47 -41.04
N GLY A 143 -32.49 7.35 -40.65
CA GLY A 143 -32.14 7.39 -39.24
C GLY A 143 -30.71 7.84 -38.98
N GLN A 144 -30.37 7.92 -37.74
CA GLN A 144 -29.01 8.25 -37.30
C GLN A 144 -28.68 7.50 -36.04
N VAL A 145 -27.44 6.96 -35.95
CA VAL A 145 -26.87 6.39 -34.71
C VAL A 145 -26.12 7.50 -34.01
N VAL A 146 -26.50 7.75 -32.75
CA VAL A 146 -25.96 8.82 -31.94
C VAL A 146 -25.63 8.33 -30.51
N GLY A 147 -24.68 8.96 -29.89
CA GLY A 147 -24.40 8.81 -28.43
C GLY A 147 -25.17 9.84 -27.61
N MET A 148 -24.90 9.88 -26.30
CA MET A 148 -25.46 10.90 -25.41
C MET A 148 -25.17 12.31 -25.92
N GLY A 149 -26.15 13.20 -25.79
CA GLY A 149 -26.09 14.56 -26.36
C GLY A 149 -26.21 14.64 -27.84
N LEU A 150 -26.70 13.56 -28.50
CA LEU A 150 -26.92 13.47 -29.98
C LEU A 150 -25.62 13.58 -30.79
N VAL A 151 -24.50 13.14 -30.22
CA VAL A 151 -23.21 13.09 -30.91
C VAL A 151 -23.24 11.96 -31.96
N PRO A 152 -23.00 12.23 -33.28
CA PRO A 152 -22.99 11.19 -34.29
C PRO A 152 -21.96 10.09 -34.05
N LEU A 153 -22.32 8.83 -34.32
CA LEU A 153 -21.44 7.65 -34.18
C LEU A 153 -21.28 6.96 -35.56
N PRO A 154 -20.50 7.53 -36.49
CA PRO A 154 -20.37 6.98 -37.86
C PRO A 154 -19.64 5.64 -37.93
N ALA A 155 -18.85 5.30 -36.86
CA ALA A 155 -18.17 4.01 -36.78
C ALA A 155 -19.03 2.89 -36.17
N ALA A 156 -20.29 3.16 -35.81
CA ALA A 156 -21.17 2.13 -35.29
C ALA A 156 -21.48 1.05 -36.34
N ALA A 157 -21.61 -0.18 -35.89
CA ALA A 157 -22.07 -1.29 -36.69
C ALA A 157 -23.59 -1.39 -36.54
N LEU A 158 -24.34 -1.02 -37.62
CA LEU A 158 -25.78 -1.09 -37.66
C LEU A 158 -26.22 -2.38 -38.32
N SER A 159 -27.23 -3.06 -37.76
CA SER A 159 -27.81 -4.28 -38.29
C SER A 159 -29.34 -4.18 -38.35
N TYR A 160 -29.90 -4.57 -39.48
CA TYR A 160 -31.34 -4.67 -39.71
C TYR A 160 -31.66 -6.03 -40.35
N ARG A 161 -32.57 -6.79 -39.80
CA ARG A 161 -32.90 -8.17 -40.20
C ARG A 161 -31.70 -9.11 -40.33
N GLY A 162 -30.62 -8.87 -39.53
CA GLY A 162 -29.39 -9.66 -39.56
C GLY A 162 -28.38 -9.22 -40.62
N GLU A 163 -28.72 -8.24 -41.46
CA GLU A 163 -27.81 -7.66 -42.46
C GLU A 163 -27.20 -6.36 -41.96
N ARG A 164 -25.92 -6.12 -42.34
CA ARG A 164 -25.23 -4.88 -42.01
C ARG A 164 -25.70 -3.73 -42.87
N VAL A 165 -26.12 -2.64 -42.25
CA VAL A 165 -26.53 -1.41 -42.91
C VAL A 165 -25.37 -0.40 -42.89
N PRO A 166 -25.00 0.19 -44.06
CA PRO A 166 -23.94 1.18 -44.11
C PRO A 166 -24.39 2.50 -43.44
N LEU A 167 -23.44 3.14 -42.74
CA LEU A 167 -23.61 4.50 -42.22
C LEU A 167 -22.79 5.49 -43.05
N ASP A 168 -23.28 6.72 -43.16
CA ASP A 168 -22.51 7.82 -43.74
C ASP A 168 -21.54 8.42 -42.73
N GLY A 169 -20.75 9.46 -43.13
CA GLY A 169 -19.78 10.14 -42.27
C GLY A 169 -20.40 10.87 -41.06
N GLU A 170 -21.72 10.96 -40.98
CA GLU A 170 -22.45 11.54 -39.85
C GLU A 170 -23.30 10.49 -39.11
N GLY A 171 -23.05 9.17 -39.36
CA GLY A 171 -23.77 8.08 -38.68
C GLY A 171 -25.21 7.91 -39.15
N ARG A 172 -25.59 8.48 -40.32
CA ARG A 172 -26.94 8.37 -40.89
C ARG A 172 -27.06 7.10 -41.70
N PHE A 173 -28.29 6.57 -41.74
CA PHE A 173 -28.66 5.38 -42.54
C PHE A 173 -30.00 5.52 -43.21
N VAL A 174 -30.22 4.65 -44.20
CA VAL A 174 -31.48 4.52 -44.91
C VAL A 174 -31.90 3.06 -44.92
N LEU A 175 -33.12 2.78 -44.48
CA LEU A 175 -33.73 1.45 -44.50
C LEU A 175 -34.91 1.48 -45.48
N ARG A 176 -35.11 0.37 -46.21
CA ARG A 176 -36.23 0.19 -47.12
C ARG A 176 -37.08 -1.00 -46.72
N GLY A 177 -38.38 -0.94 -47.03
CA GLY A 177 -39.29 -2.03 -46.73
C GLY A 177 -39.48 -2.31 -45.26
N VAL A 178 -39.41 -1.27 -44.40
CA VAL A 178 -39.48 -1.39 -42.93
C VAL A 178 -40.92 -1.58 -42.48
N HIS A 179 -41.18 -2.63 -41.70
CA HIS A 179 -42.49 -2.85 -41.08
C HIS A 179 -42.54 -2.23 -39.66
N ALA A 180 -43.73 -1.78 -39.29
CA ALA A 180 -43.95 -1.36 -37.90
C ALA A 180 -43.72 -2.56 -36.95
N GLY A 181 -42.87 -2.37 -35.93
CA GLY A 181 -42.41 -3.41 -35.03
C GLY A 181 -41.06 -4.05 -35.39
N ASP A 182 -40.48 -3.75 -36.56
CA ASP A 182 -39.12 -4.19 -36.88
C ASP A 182 -38.12 -3.58 -35.96
N THR A 183 -37.08 -4.36 -35.59
CA THR A 183 -36.01 -3.92 -34.73
C THR A 183 -34.71 -3.67 -35.49
N VAL A 184 -34.03 -2.60 -35.12
CA VAL A 184 -32.72 -2.22 -35.63
C VAL A 184 -31.74 -2.21 -34.46
N THR A 185 -30.60 -2.86 -34.59
CA THR A 185 -29.56 -2.89 -33.54
C THR A 185 -28.31 -2.14 -34.00
N ALA A 186 -27.67 -1.47 -33.08
CA ALA A 186 -26.38 -0.82 -33.30
C ALA A 186 -25.40 -1.12 -32.17
N ALA A 187 -24.16 -1.38 -32.56
CA ALA A 187 -23.05 -1.58 -31.62
C ALA A 187 -21.91 -0.62 -31.98
N HIS A 188 -21.30 -0.02 -30.95
CA HIS A 188 -20.13 0.85 -31.12
C HIS A 188 -19.14 0.56 -29.95
N PRO A 189 -17.82 0.47 -30.20
CA PRO A 189 -16.84 0.32 -29.11
C PRO A 189 -17.02 1.42 -28.07
N GLY A 190 -17.05 1.04 -26.77
CA GLY A 190 -17.28 1.96 -25.66
C GLY A 190 -18.75 2.33 -25.38
N TYR A 191 -19.68 1.69 -26.02
CA TYR A 191 -21.13 1.89 -25.81
C TYR A 191 -21.83 0.54 -25.58
N ALA A 192 -22.92 0.57 -24.85
CA ALA A 192 -23.84 -0.56 -24.76
C ALA A 192 -24.54 -0.75 -26.13
N GLU A 193 -24.84 -2.01 -26.47
CA GLU A 193 -25.61 -2.29 -27.70
C GLU A 193 -26.99 -1.63 -27.61
N GLY A 194 -27.30 -0.82 -28.61
CA GLY A 194 -28.58 -0.13 -28.71
C GLY A 194 -29.55 -0.88 -29.58
N LEU A 195 -30.84 -0.79 -29.27
CA LEU A 195 -31.94 -1.36 -30.02
C LEU A 195 -33.02 -0.29 -30.19
N ALA A 196 -33.50 -0.13 -31.42
CA ALA A 196 -34.66 0.70 -31.71
C ALA A 196 -35.71 -0.08 -32.50
N THR A 197 -36.97 0.19 -32.21
CA THR A 197 -38.11 -0.43 -32.91
C THR A 197 -38.74 0.61 -33.82
N ALA A 198 -38.96 0.24 -35.09
CA ALA A 198 -39.68 1.07 -36.03
C ALA A 198 -41.18 1.18 -35.63
N ASP A 199 -41.65 2.39 -35.45
CA ASP A 199 -43.02 2.72 -35.01
C ASP A 199 -43.92 3.24 -36.14
N GLY A 200 -43.43 3.16 -37.38
CA GLY A 200 -44.13 3.64 -38.57
C GLY A 200 -43.84 5.10 -38.95
N TYR A 201 -42.95 5.80 -38.19
CA TYR A 201 -42.46 7.11 -38.58
C TYR A 201 -41.31 7.00 -39.58
N PRO A 202 -41.15 8.01 -40.47
CA PRO A 202 -40.09 8.00 -41.50
C PRO A 202 -38.69 8.26 -40.96
N THR A 203 -38.54 8.51 -39.63
CA THR A 203 -37.26 8.83 -39.01
C THR A 203 -37.07 7.99 -37.77
N LEU A 204 -35.86 7.38 -37.60
CA LEU A 204 -35.50 6.54 -36.49
C LEU A 204 -34.15 6.97 -35.89
N TYR A 205 -34.09 7.22 -34.59
CA TYR A 205 -32.85 7.50 -33.87
C TYR A 205 -32.47 6.34 -32.98
N LEU A 206 -31.21 5.86 -33.11
CA LEU A 206 -30.61 4.93 -32.17
C LEU A 206 -29.66 5.70 -31.28
N VAL A 207 -30.03 5.83 -29.98
CA VAL A 207 -29.20 6.46 -28.99
C VAL A 207 -28.46 5.36 -28.24
N LEU A 208 -27.13 5.34 -28.33
CA LEU A 208 -26.30 4.42 -27.61
C LEU A 208 -25.85 5.04 -26.28
N GLU A 209 -25.92 4.27 -25.19
CA GLU A 209 -25.45 4.67 -23.87
C GLU A 209 -23.98 4.32 -23.76
N PRO A 210 -23.08 5.27 -23.39
CA PRO A 210 -21.69 4.97 -23.22
C PRO A 210 -21.50 4.03 -22.01
N LEU A 211 -20.53 3.12 -22.11
CA LEU A 211 -20.12 2.31 -20.98
C LEU A 211 -19.47 3.20 -19.92
N GLU A 212 -19.94 3.06 -18.70
CA GLU A 212 -19.36 3.72 -17.54
C GLU A 212 -18.53 2.73 -16.73
N VAL A 213 -17.31 3.11 -16.39
CA VAL A 213 -16.47 2.34 -15.49
C VAL A 213 -16.03 3.22 -14.33
N ARG A 214 -16.34 2.77 -13.11
CA ARG A 214 -15.88 3.41 -11.87
C ARG A 214 -14.56 2.80 -11.46
N MET A 215 -13.56 3.64 -11.20
CA MET A 215 -12.22 3.20 -10.81
C MET A 215 -11.89 3.71 -9.42
N ALA A 216 -11.44 2.80 -8.54
CA ALA A 216 -10.91 3.14 -7.21
C ALA A 216 -9.39 3.00 -7.23
N VAL A 217 -8.68 4.06 -6.88
CA VAL A 217 -7.22 4.08 -6.78
C VAL A 217 -6.81 4.19 -5.32
N ARG A 218 -5.90 3.31 -4.86
CA ARG A 218 -5.45 3.23 -3.47
C ARG A 218 -3.93 3.27 -3.38
N ASP A 219 -3.46 3.69 -2.23
CA ASP A 219 -2.07 3.52 -1.80
C ASP A 219 -1.86 2.06 -1.36
N SER A 220 -0.88 1.35 -1.95
CA SER A 220 -0.64 -0.07 -1.66
C SER A 220 -0.12 -0.31 -0.24
N LEU A 221 0.49 0.69 0.40
CA LEU A 221 1.08 0.56 1.73
C LEU A 221 0.05 0.79 2.84
N THR A 222 -0.80 1.80 2.67
CA THR A 222 -1.76 2.22 3.70
C THR A 222 -3.20 1.78 3.42
N GLY A 223 -3.50 1.36 2.18
CA GLY A 223 -4.86 1.10 1.72
C GLY A 223 -5.72 2.37 1.57
N ALA A 224 -5.15 3.54 1.82
CA ALA A 224 -5.87 4.80 1.71
C ALA A 224 -6.25 5.11 0.26
N LEU A 225 -7.43 5.69 0.06
CA LEU A 225 -7.86 6.18 -1.25
C LEU A 225 -6.98 7.34 -1.72
N LEU A 226 -6.64 7.39 -3.02
CA LEU A 226 -5.75 8.38 -3.61
C LEU A 226 -6.49 9.41 -4.46
N PRO A 227 -6.84 10.59 -3.91
CA PRO A 227 -7.38 11.70 -4.67
C PRO A 227 -6.35 12.27 -5.64
N GLY A 228 -6.81 12.72 -6.83
CA GLY A 228 -5.97 13.37 -7.82
C GLY A 228 -5.00 12.43 -8.56
N ALA A 229 -5.21 11.11 -8.52
CA ALA A 229 -4.56 10.20 -9.42
C ALA A 229 -5.11 10.36 -10.83
N SER A 230 -4.26 10.36 -11.85
CA SER A 230 -4.64 10.45 -13.25
C SER A 230 -4.92 9.06 -13.80
N VAL A 231 -6.12 8.84 -14.30
CA VAL A 231 -6.55 7.61 -14.96
C VAL A 231 -6.71 7.91 -16.45
N CYS A 232 -5.80 7.42 -17.26
CA CYS A 232 -5.70 7.74 -18.67
C CYS A 232 -5.96 6.51 -19.55
N MET A 233 -6.70 6.71 -20.62
CA MET A 233 -6.78 5.83 -21.77
C MET A 233 -6.40 6.67 -22.98
N ASP A 234 -5.31 6.30 -23.64
CA ASP A 234 -4.68 7.10 -24.70
C ASP A 234 -4.40 8.55 -24.23
N GLU A 235 -4.95 9.55 -24.95
CA GLU A 235 -4.78 10.97 -24.60
C GLU A 235 -5.86 11.50 -23.65
N THR A 236 -6.86 10.69 -23.29
CA THR A 236 -7.98 11.09 -22.44
C THR A 236 -7.74 10.67 -21.01
N CYS A 237 -7.68 11.64 -20.08
CA CYS A 237 -7.43 11.41 -18.67
C CYS A 237 -8.56 11.95 -17.79
N VAL A 238 -8.87 11.23 -16.72
CA VAL A 238 -9.79 11.63 -15.66
C VAL A 238 -9.03 11.59 -14.34
N LEU A 239 -9.22 12.59 -13.48
CA LEU A 239 -8.61 12.59 -12.15
C LEU A 239 -9.56 11.94 -11.13
N THR A 240 -8.98 11.19 -10.19
CA THR A 240 -9.74 10.68 -9.03
C THR A 240 -10.20 11.85 -8.15
N GLY A 241 -11.45 11.79 -7.71
CA GLY A 241 -12.06 12.74 -6.78
C GLY A 241 -11.54 12.64 -5.34
N PRO A 242 -12.13 13.42 -4.41
CA PRO A 242 -11.74 13.38 -3.00
C PRO A 242 -11.86 12.00 -2.33
N GLU A 243 -12.76 11.15 -2.84
CA GLU A 243 -12.97 9.77 -2.36
C GLU A 243 -12.05 8.77 -3.08
N GLY A 244 -11.07 9.24 -3.87
CA GLY A 244 -10.11 8.39 -4.59
C GLY A 244 -10.72 7.58 -5.73
N ASP A 245 -11.92 7.96 -6.20
CA ASP A 245 -12.60 7.33 -7.31
C ASP A 245 -12.66 8.23 -8.56
N ALA A 246 -12.69 7.61 -9.73
CA ALA A 246 -12.88 8.26 -11.00
C ALA A 246 -13.98 7.55 -11.80
N LEU A 247 -14.81 8.31 -12.53
CA LEU A 247 -15.77 7.77 -13.48
C LEU A 247 -15.22 8.00 -14.88
N TYR A 248 -14.92 6.94 -15.59
CA TYR A 248 -14.53 6.98 -16.99
C TYR A 248 -15.70 6.56 -17.87
N VAL A 249 -15.96 7.33 -18.93
CA VAL A 249 -17.14 7.16 -19.77
C VAL A 249 -16.71 6.87 -21.22
N GLY A 250 -17.25 5.81 -21.81
CA GLY A 250 -17.04 5.47 -23.21
C GLY A 250 -15.79 4.61 -23.49
N ALA A 251 -15.23 3.96 -22.48
CA ALA A 251 -14.11 3.04 -22.68
C ALA A 251 -14.57 1.75 -23.39
N PRO A 252 -13.96 1.36 -24.51
CA PRO A 252 -14.26 0.07 -25.13
C PRO A 252 -13.64 -1.09 -24.36
N PRO A 253 -14.34 -2.24 -24.23
CA PRO A 253 -13.75 -3.46 -23.70
C PRO A 253 -12.49 -3.86 -24.48
N GLY A 254 -11.45 -4.30 -23.78
CA GLY A 254 -10.12 -4.57 -24.34
C GLY A 254 -9.15 -3.39 -24.25
N SER A 255 -9.58 -2.23 -23.74
CA SER A 255 -8.71 -1.09 -23.48
C SER A 255 -7.80 -1.34 -22.29
N THR A 256 -6.72 -0.57 -22.21
CA THR A 256 -5.82 -0.52 -21.06
C THR A 256 -5.82 0.89 -20.50
N PHE A 257 -6.05 1.02 -19.21
CA PHE A 257 -5.88 2.27 -18.49
C PHE A 257 -4.49 2.35 -17.89
N THR A 258 -3.86 3.51 -18.02
CA THR A 258 -2.65 3.87 -17.27
C THR A 258 -3.06 4.75 -16.10
N VAL A 259 -2.66 4.36 -14.88
CA VAL A 259 -2.96 5.10 -13.66
C VAL A 259 -1.66 5.65 -13.09
N GLU A 260 -1.60 6.96 -12.91
CA GLU A 260 -0.39 7.67 -12.47
C GLU A 260 -0.70 8.66 -11.36
N ARG A 261 0.26 8.78 -10.44
CA ARG A 261 0.26 9.82 -9.41
C ARG A 261 1.69 10.17 -9.05
N GLU A 262 1.97 11.44 -8.78
CA GLU A 262 3.28 11.88 -8.28
C GLU A 262 3.63 11.16 -6.99
N GLY A 263 4.86 10.64 -6.88
CA GLY A 263 5.35 9.85 -5.75
C GLY A 263 4.98 8.36 -5.80
N TYR A 264 4.37 7.89 -6.90
CA TYR A 264 3.98 6.48 -7.08
C TYR A 264 4.46 5.93 -8.42
N ALA A 265 4.67 4.63 -8.48
CA ALA A 265 4.89 3.93 -9.74
C ALA A 265 3.58 3.85 -10.53
N ALA A 266 3.66 4.08 -11.85
CA ALA A 266 2.51 3.95 -12.74
C ALA A 266 2.02 2.49 -12.79
N ALA A 267 0.71 2.31 -12.81
CA ALA A 267 0.05 1.02 -12.95
C ALA A 267 -0.74 0.94 -14.27
N GLN A 268 -0.88 -0.27 -14.80
CA GLN A 268 -1.72 -0.54 -15.97
C GLN A 268 -2.85 -1.49 -15.60
N LEU A 269 -4.07 -1.11 -16.00
CA LEU A 269 -5.29 -1.90 -15.80
C LEU A 269 -5.89 -2.29 -17.14
N ALA A 270 -6.09 -3.58 -17.36
CA ALA A 270 -6.88 -4.07 -18.49
C ALA A 270 -8.38 -3.94 -18.16
N PHE A 271 -9.17 -3.46 -19.12
CA PHE A 271 -10.60 -3.32 -19.02
C PHE A 271 -11.29 -4.34 -19.94
N SER A 272 -12.11 -5.23 -19.40
CA SER A 272 -12.86 -6.24 -20.16
C SER A 272 -14.35 -5.93 -20.28
N GLY A 273 -14.80 -4.81 -19.68
CA GLY A 273 -16.20 -4.37 -19.66
C GLY A 273 -16.84 -4.38 -18.28
N GLU A 274 -16.06 -4.56 -17.21
CA GLU A 274 -16.54 -4.52 -15.83
C GLU A 274 -16.98 -3.08 -15.44
N PRO A 275 -18.08 -2.90 -14.69
CA PRO A 275 -18.52 -1.56 -14.27
C PRO A 275 -17.64 -0.94 -13.19
N GLU A 276 -16.84 -1.75 -12.50
CA GLU A 276 -15.96 -1.34 -11.41
C GLU A 276 -14.56 -1.95 -11.59
N LEU A 277 -13.54 -1.12 -11.45
CA LEU A 277 -12.13 -1.51 -11.43
C LEU A 277 -11.45 -0.91 -10.21
N SER A 278 -10.39 -1.55 -9.73
CA SER A 278 -9.54 -1.01 -8.67
C SER A 278 -8.07 -1.31 -8.93
N THR A 279 -7.22 -0.41 -8.47
CA THR A 279 -5.77 -0.61 -8.50
C THR A 279 -5.12 0.00 -7.28
N ASP A 280 -4.02 -0.62 -6.85
CA ASP A 280 -3.14 -0.09 -5.82
C ASP A 280 -1.89 0.47 -6.50
N LEU A 281 -1.52 1.71 -6.19
CA LEU A 281 -0.28 2.31 -6.64
C LEU A 281 0.81 2.11 -5.59
N THR A 282 1.99 1.67 -6.02
CA THR A 282 3.15 1.46 -5.16
C THR A 282 3.94 2.77 -5.01
N PRO A 283 4.20 3.26 -3.78
CA PRO A 283 5.01 4.45 -3.57
C PRO A 283 6.44 4.31 -4.12
N THR A 284 6.93 5.34 -4.80
CA THR A 284 8.33 5.49 -5.22
C THR A 284 9.10 6.48 -4.35
N SER A 285 8.38 7.24 -3.54
CA SER A 285 8.90 8.07 -2.46
C SER A 285 7.99 7.94 -1.25
N LEU A 286 8.47 8.27 -0.06
CA LEU A 286 7.72 8.16 1.17
C LEU A 286 8.08 9.27 2.14
N HIS A 287 7.11 10.05 2.53
CA HIS A 287 7.21 10.95 3.67
C HIS A 287 6.67 10.25 4.92
N GLY A 288 7.18 10.60 6.08
CA GLY A 288 6.62 10.03 7.30
C GLY A 288 7.11 10.63 8.59
N TYR A 289 6.35 10.34 9.64
CA TYR A 289 6.70 10.65 11.01
C TYR A 289 6.90 9.37 11.79
N VAL A 290 7.84 9.40 12.74
CA VAL A 290 8.07 8.27 13.65
C VAL A 290 7.62 8.67 15.05
N ARG A 291 6.73 7.88 15.63
CA ARG A 291 6.11 8.15 16.93
C ARG A 291 6.28 7.01 17.91
N ASP A 292 6.32 7.37 19.16
CA ASP A 292 6.20 6.45 20.28
C ASP A 292 4.77 5.87 20.33
N ALA A 293 4.64 4.56 20.24
CA ALA A 293 3.34 3.88 20.21
C ALA A 293 2.55 4.03 21.53
N ALA A 294 3.21 4.29 22.65
CA ALA A 294 2.57 4.43 23.96
C ALA A 294 2.12 5.87 24.25
N THR A 295 2.89 6.87 23.82
CA THR A 295 2.67 8.28 24.15
C THR A 295 2.20 9.14 22.99
N GLY A 296 2.40 8.68 21.74
CA GLY A 296 2.17 9.46 20.53
C GLY A 296 3.20 10.56 20.26
N ALA A 297 4.25 10.68 21.08
CA ALA A 297 5.29 11.69 20.91
C ALA A 297 6.17 11.40 19.70
N ILE A 298 6.63 12.43 18.99
CA ILE A 298 7.59 12.28 17.89
C ILE A 298 8.95 11.83 18.43
N ILE A 299 9.55 10.83 17.78
CA ILE A 299 10.87 10.31 18.12
C ILE A 299 11.89 10.94 17.17
N THR A 300 12.67 11.90 17.66
CA THR A 300 13.64 12.65 16.83
C THR A 300 14.96 11.91 16.60
N ARG A 301 15.37 10.99 17.51
CA ARG A 301 16.57 10.15 17.37
C ARG A 301 16.26 8.88 16.57
N THR A 302 15.76 9.03 15.38
CA THR A 302 15.37 7.93 14.51
C THR A 302 16.33 7.82 13.33
N ILE A 303 16.64 6.61 12.94
CA ILE A 303 17.33 6.26 11.70
C ILE A 303 16.33 5.59 10.79
N VAL A 304 16.17 6.13 9.60
CA VAL A 304 15.38 5.55 8.50
C VAL A 304 16.37 5.10 7.43
N LEU A 305 16.31 3.85 7.02
CA LEU A 305 17.17 3.27 5.99
C LEU A 305 16.35 2.91 4.76
N VAL A 306 16.88 3.25 3.59
CA VAL A 306 16.41 2.76 2.29
C VAL A 306 17.59 2.04 1.64
N GLY A 307 17.57 0.71 1.66
CA GLY A 307 18.76 -0.07 1.40
C GLY A 307 19.83 0.22 2.46
N ASP A 308 21.01 0.68 2.02
CA ASP A 308 22.13 1.09 2.89
C ASP A 308 22.19 2.62 3.13
N GLN A 309 21.24 3.38 2.58
CA GLN A 309 21.21 4.84 2.68
C GLN A 309 20.43 5.31 3.91
N ILE A 310 21.06 6.21 4.67
CA ILE A 310 20.43 6.85 5.82
C ILE A 310 19.63 8.06 5.35
N VAL A 311 18.32 8.04 5.59
CA VAL A 311 17.42 9.18 5.41
C VAL A 311 17.30 9.92 6.75
N ARG A 312 17.64 11.21 6.75
CA ARG A 312 17.58 12.02 7.96
C ARG A 312 16.21 12.66 8.12
N MET A 313 15.78 12.81 9.36
CA MET A 313 14.59 13.59 9.71
C MET A 313 14.89 15.09 9.60
N ASP A 314 13.89 15.86 9.21
CA ASP A 314 13.94 17.33 9.24
C ASP A 314 13.73 17.88 10.67
N GLU A 315 13.74 19.21 10.80
CA GLU A 315 13.55 19.90 12.08
C GLU A 315 12.15 19.67 12.70
N MET A 316 11.17 19.25 11.90
CA MET A 316 9.82 18.93 12.36
C MET A 316 9.64 17.45 12.69
N GLY A 317 10.70 16.64 12.51
CA GLY A 317 10.65 15.20 12.77
C GLY A 317 10.02 14.39 11.63
N MET A 318 9.98 14.92 10.41
CA MET A 318 9.53 14.23 9.22
C MET A 318 10.72 13.69 8.42
N PHE A 319 10.62 12.46 7.92
CA PHE A 319 11.56 11.94 6.94
C PHE A 319 10.97 11.98 5.53
N HIS A 320 11.86 12.06 4.54
CA HIS A 320 11.50 11.91 3.13
C HIS A 320 12.47 10.95 2.46
N ALA A 321 12.00 9.73 2.21
CA ALA A 321 12.70 8.69 1.48
C ALA A 321 12.34 8.77 0.00
N THR A 322 13.34 8.73 -0.89
CA THR A 322 13.18 8.75 -2.35
C THR A 322 13.77 7.48 -2.96
N ASP A 323 13.50 7.27 -4.24
CA ASP A 323 14.06 6.16 -5.02
C ASP A 323 13.73 4.78 -4.43
N LEU A 324 12.51 4.64 -3.87
CA LEU A 324 12.05 3.38 -3.31
C LEU A 324 11.90 2.34 -4.43
N SER A 325 12.57 1.19 -4.24
CA SER A 325 12.39 0.05 -5.13
C SER A 325 11.05 -0.64 -4.84
N PRO A 326 10.29 -1.06 -5.87
CA PRO A 326 9.03 -1.77 -5.68
C PRO A 326 9.16 -3.15 -5.00
N VAL A 327 10.39 -3.62 -4.77
CA VAL A 327 10.72 -4.83 -3.99
C VAL A 327 11.68 -4.51 -2.85
N GLY A 328 11.83 -3.24 -2.49
CA GLY A 328 12.69 -2.77 -1.40
C GLY A 328 11.92 -2.60 -0.10
N GLY A 329 12.66 -2.38 0.98
CA GLY A 329 12.13 -2.05 2.30
C GLY A 329 12.60 -0.69 2.78
N VAL A 330 11.78 -0.06 3.60
CA VAL A 330 12.18 1.05 4.46
C VAL A 330 12.30 0.51 5.87
N PHE A 331 13.49 0.64 6.44
CA PHE A 331 13.77 0.15 7.77
C PHE A 331 13.84 1.33 8.75
N VAL A 332 13.08 1.25 9.84
CA VAL A 332 12.98 2.33 10.83
C VAL A 332 13.41 1.81 12.19
N LYS A 333 14.44 2.45 12.77
CA LYS A 333 14.96 2.13 14.11
C LYS A 333 15.21 3.38 14.94
N ALA A 334 14.97 3.27 16.23
CA ALA A 334 15.32 4.28 17.23
C ALA A 334 15.81 3.61 18.51
N PRO A 335 16.86 4.13 19.19
CA PRO A 335 17.31 3.57 20.46
C PRO A 335 16.19 3.55 21.50
N GLY A 336 16.00 2.42 22.17
CA GLY A 336 14.96 2.20 23.17
C GLY A 336 13.60 1.80 22.61
N TYR A 337 13.55 1.40 21.34
CA TYR A 337 12.32 0.95 20.67
C TYR A 337 12.56 -0.32 19.86
N GLU A 338 11.46 -1.05 19.60
CA GLU A 338 11.43 -2.11 18.59
C GLU A 338 11.61 -1.48 17.21
N ARG A 339 12.23 -2.22 16.30
CA ARG A 339 12.42 -1.80 14.90
C ARG A 339 11.20 -2.16 14.08
N VAL A 340 10.96 -1.41 13.01
CA VAL A 340 9.93 -1.67 12.03
C VAL A 340 10.55 -1.75 10.64
N GLU A 341 10.22 -2.80 9.91
CA GLU A 341 10.54 -2.96 8.49
C GLU A 341 9.26 -2.79 7.68
N ILE A 342 9.27 -1.80 6.78
CA ILE A 342 8.17 -1.48 5.88
C ILE A 342 8.53 -2.08 4.52
N THR A 343 7.90 -3.17 4.13
CA THR A 343 8.06 -3.73 2.79
C THR A 343 7.27 -2.89 1.80
N ILE A 344 7.94 -2.36 0.77
CA ILE A 344 7.30 -1.63 -0.32
C ILE A 344 6.88 -2.66 -1.38
N GLY A 345 5.61 -2.65 -1.76
CA GLY A 345 5.09 -3.58 -2.77
C GLY A 345 3.56 -3.54 -2.86
N PRO A 346 2.96 -4.20 -3.85
CA PRO A 346 1.52 -4.32 -3.94
C PRO A 346 0.97 -5.18 -2.79
N ASN A 347 -0.09 -4.72 -2.14
CA ASN A 347 -0.78 -5.40 -1.04
C ASN A 347 0.07 -5.64 0.23
N THR A 348 1.02 -4.77 0.52
CA THR A 348 1.85 -4.85 1.73
C THR A 348 1.32 -3.89 2.80
N HIS A 349 0.43 -4.37 3.66
CA HIS A 349 0.01 -3.63 4.85
C HIS A 349 0.95 -3.95 6.02
N VAL A 350 1.54 -2.92 6.61
CA VAL A 350 2.36 -3.02 7.82
C VAL A 350 1.53 -2.53 9.00
N ALA A 351 1.32 -3.37 10.01
CA ALA A 351 0.45 -3.07 11.15
C ALA A 351 0.91 -1.85 11.98
N GLU A 352 2.19 -1.53 11.94
CA GLU A 352 2.82 -0.40 12.61
C GLU A 352 2.77 0.89 11.80
N VAL A 353 2.16 0.85 10.59
CA VAL A 353 2.07 2.00 9.67
C VAL A 353 0.61 2.36 9.45
N ASP A 354 0.24 3.55 9.83
CA ASP A 354 -1.08 4.12 9.55
C ASP A 354 -0.98 5.23 8.50
N GLY A 355 -1.99 5.32 7.65
CA GLY A 355 -2.23 6.51 6.82
C GLY A 355 -2.81 7.63 7.70
N LEU A 356 -2.38 8.91 7.49
CA LEU A 356 -2.44 9.82 8.58
C LEU A 356 -3.25 11.07 8.45
N ASP A 357 -3.91 11.39 9.54
CA ASP A 357 -4.51 12.70 9.78
C ASP A 357 -3.50 13.84 9.63
N LEU A 358 -2.26 13.67 10.10
CA LEU A 358 -1.24 14.71 10.00
C LEU A 358 -0.77 14.91 8.56
N CYS A 359 -0.58 13.84 7.80
CA CYS A 359 -0.20 13.90 6.39
C CYS A 359 -1.35 14.43 5.52
N LEU A 360 -2.59 14.03 5.82
CA LEU A 360 -3.78 14.54 5.15
C LEU A 360 -3.96 16.04 5.39
N SER A 361 -3.66 16.54 6.59
CA SER A 361 -3.73 17.96 6.92
C SER A 361 -2.71 18.82 6.16
N GLN A 362 -1.58 18.23 5.77
CA GLN A 362 -0.51 18.89 5.01
C GLN A 362 -0.56 18.63 3.50
N GLN A 363 -1.50 17.79 3.03
CA GLN A 363 -1.65 17.38 1.63
C GLN A 363 -0.38 16.71 1.04
N ILE A 364 0.45 16.12 1.90
CA ILE A 364 1.67 15.41 1.51
C ILE A 364 1.31 13.94 1.29
N GLN A 365 1.58 13.41 0.11
CA GLN A 365 1.40 12.00 -0.23
C GLN A 365 2.53 11.54 -1.17
N PRO A 366 3.00 10.30 -1.07
CA PRO A 366 2.68 9.31 -0.04
C PRO A 366 3.26 9.69 1.32
N CYS A 367 2.50 9.49 2.40
CA CYS A 367 2.91 9.84 3.74
C CYS A 367 2.36 8.84 4.78
N VAL A 368 3.23 8.44 5.73
CA VAL A 368 2.91 7.43 6.74
C VAL A 368 3.27 7.86 8.15
N GLU A 369 2.63 7.28 9.11
CA GLU A 369 3.02 7.30 10.52
C GLU A 369 3.57 5.94 10.94
N VAL A 370 4.82 5.93 11.38
CA VAL A 370 5.45 4.72 11.91
C VAL A 370 5.41 4.76 13.43
N LYS A 371 4.75 3.78 14.04
CA LYS A 371 4.62 3.66 15.49
C LYS A 371 5.62 2.65 16.03
N LEU A 372 6.63 3.14 16.74
CA LEU A 372 7.61 2.27 17.39
C LEU A 372 7.18 1.95 18.83
N LYS A 373 7.20 0.67 19.18
CA LYS A 373 6.91 0.20 20.54
C LYS A 373 8.12 0.39 21.43
N PRO A 374 7.99 0.98 22.64
CA PRO A 374 9.09 1.06 23.60
C PRO A 374 9.64 -0.31 23.93
N LEU A 375 10.97 -0.44 23.93
CA LEU A 375 11.69 -1.67 24.28
C LEU A 375 12.62 -1.43 25.47
N ALA A 376 12.39 -2.16 26.55
CA ALA A 376 13.29 -2.26 27.69
C ALA A 376 14.04 -3.59 27.63
N VAL A 377 15.34 -3.54 27.35
CA VAL A 377 16.19 -4.74 27.24
C VAL A 377 16.67 -5.17 28.63
N ARG A 378 16.25 -6.36 29.05
CA ARG A 378 16.63 -6.97 30.34
C ARG A 378 17.31 -8.31 30.10
N GLY A 379 18.62 -8.34 30.19
CA GLY A 379 19.42 -9.46 29.73
C GLY A 379 20.30 -10.11 30.74
N ILE A 380 20.82 -11.28 30.36
CA ILE A 380 21.90 -12.00 31.02
C ILE A 380 23.06 -12.25 30.08
N TYR A 381 24.28 -12.29 30.62
CA TYR A 381 25.50 -12.58 29.87
C TYR A 381 25.71 -14.09 29.66
N LEU A 382 26.06 -14.49 28.46
CA LEU A 382 26.44 -15.82 28.05
C LEU A 382 27.88 -15.80 27.53
N SER A 383 28.79 -16.46 28.23
CA SER A 383 30.21 -16.42 27.90
C SER A 383 30.56 -17.20 26.65
N TYR A 384 31.66 -16.83 26.00
CA TYR A 384 32.28 -17.56 24.90
C TYR A 384 32.39 -19.06 25.15
N ASN A 385 32.79 -19.46 26.38
CA ASN A 385 32.93 -20.86 26.74
C ASN A 385 31.62 -21.67 26.76
N LEU A 386 30.50 -21.04 27.03
CA LEU A 386 29.17 -21.68 26.90
C LEU A 386 28.87 -22.05 25.45
N LEU A 387 29.14 -21.15 24.50
CA LEU A 387 29.01 -21.40 23.10
C LEU A 387 29.91 -22.54 22.63
N MET A 388 31.17 -22.49 23.02
CA MET A 388 32.18 -23.41 22.53
C MET A 388 32.11 -24.79 23.13
N TRP A 389 31.70 -24.91 24.44
CA TRP A 389 31.93 -26.15 25.17
C TRP A 389 30.75 -26.68 25.97
N ASP A 390 29.77 -25.84 26.35
CA ASP A 390 28.65 -26.25 27.22
C ASP A 390 27.27 -25.81 26.67
N THR A 391 26.95 -26.38 25.52
CA THR A 391 25.69 -26.06 24.80
C THR A 391 24.44 -26.48 25.56
N GLN A 392 24.51 -27.52 26.42
CA GLN A 392 23.37 -27.92 27.23
C GLN A 392 23.02 -26.84 28.26
N ARG A 393 24.02 -26.22 28.85
CA ARG A 393 23.82 -25.12 29.80
C ARG A 393 23.39 -23.86 29.09
N LEU A 394 23.97 -23.59 27.91
CA LEU A 394 23.54 -22.48 27.05
C LEU A 394 22.04 -22.55 26.79
N VAL A 395 21.53 -23.70 26.30
CA VAL A 395 20.10 -23.90 26.00
C VAL A 395 19.25 -23.70 27.26
N LYS A 396 19.65 -24.23 28.41
CA LYS A 396 18.96 -24.02 29.70
C LYS A 396 18.87 -22.53 30.09
N LEU A 397 19.88 -21.74 29.80
CA LEU A 397 19.87 -20.31 30.06
C LEU A 397 18.95 -19.56 29.10
N VAL A 398 18.91 -19.94 27.83
CA VAL A 398 17.94 -19.43 26.85
C VAL A 398 16.52 -19.80 27.27
N ASP A 399 16.27 -21.06 27.67
CA ASP A 399 14.99 -21.52 28.23
C ASP A 399 14.58 -20.77 29.51
N MET A 400 15.55 -20.39 30.33
CA MET A 400 15.29 -19.56 31.53
C MET A 400 14.82 -18.14 31.10
N VAL A 401 15.46 -17.53 30.10
CA VAL A 401 15.06 -16.22 29.58
C VAL A 401 13.64 -16.28 29.00
N ASP A 402 13.35 -17.29 28.22
CA ASP A 402 12.04 -17.51 27.61
C ASP A 402 10.90 -17.64 28.64
N ARG A 403 11.17 -18.37 29.76
CA ARG A 403 10.20 -18.55 30.85
C ARG A 403 10.15 -17.39 31.83
N SER A 404 11.10 -16.47 31.76
CA SER A 404 11.22 -15.39 32.74
C SER A 404 10.19 -14.26 32.45
N PRO A 405 9.43 -13.81 33.45
CA PRO A 405 8.56 -12.64 33.29
C PRO A 405 9.34 -11.31 33.31
N ILE A 406 10.64 -11.33 33.59
CA ILE A 406 11.46 -10.12 33.72
C ILE A 406 12.65 -10.06 32.77
N LEU A 407 13.06 -11.16 32.15
CA LEU A 407 14.11 -11.21 31.13
C LEU A 407 13.51 -11.28 29.73
N ASN A 408 14.19 -10.65 28.77
CA ASN A 408 13.81 -10.70 27.35
C ASN A 408 15.03 -10.66 26.43
N ALA A 409 16.24 -10.78 26.96
CA ALA A 409 17.45 -10.63 26.18
C ALA A 409 18.60 -11.52 26.63
N ILE A 410 19.50 -11.83 25.71
CA ILE A 410 20.81 -12.44 26.00
C ILE A 410 21.93 -11.59 25.41
N VAL A 411 23.04 -11.52 26.16
CA VAL A 411 24.30 -10.94 25.68
C VAL A 411 25.28 -12.07 25.45
N VAL A 412 25.71 -12.27 24.22
CA VAL A 412 26.51 -13.41 23.80
C VAL A 412 27.91 -12.96 23.44
N ASP A 413 28.91 -13.58 24.05
CA ASP A 413 30.32 -13.32 23.75
C ASP A 413 30.73 -13.98 22.45
N ILE A 414 30.78 -13.21 21.36
CA ILE A 414 31.15 -13.71 20.04
C ILE A 414 32.64 -13.57 19.74
N LYS A 415 33.32 -12.64 20.41
CA LYS A 415 34.75 -12.47 20.37
C LYS A 415 35.29 -12.45 21.83
N SER A 416 36.05 -13.48 22.16
CA SER A 416 36.53 -13.69 23.53
C SER A 416 37.54 -12.63 23.99
N ASP A 417 37.86 -12.62 25.27
CA ASP A 417 38.92 -11.79 25.86
C ASP A 417 40.34 -12.18 25.43
N VAL A 418 40.51 -13.31 24.75
CA VAL A 418 41.75 -13.73 24.11
C VAL A 418 41.85 -13.20 22.67
N GLY A 419 40.67 -12.90 22.02
CA GLY A 419 40.58 -12.44 20.64
C GLY A 419 40.00 -13.48 19.66
N TRP A 420 39.63 -14.68 20.12
CA TRP A 420 39.03 -15.72 19.27
C TRP A 420 37.55 -15.42 18.96
N LEU A 421 37.17 -15.61 17.67
CA LEU A 421 35.80 -15.50 17.19
C LEU A 421 35.08 -16.84 17.36
N ALA A 422 33.80 -16.79 17.74
CA ALA A 422 32.92 -17.97 17.86
C ALA A 422 32.20 -18.34 16.57
N PHE A 423 32.67 -17.87 15.43
CA PHE A 423 32.13 -18.13 14.09
C PHE A 423 33.25 -18.10 13.04
N VAL A 424 32.94 -18.59 11.85
CA VAL A 424 33.84 -18.59 10.67
C VAL A 424 33.30 -17.60 9.66
N SER A 425 34.17 -16.87 8.99
CA SER A 425 33.87 -15.89 7.97
C SER A 425 34.87 -15.95 6.84
N ASP A 426 34.46 -15.61 5.63
CA ASP A 426 35.31 -15.49 4.44
C ASP A 426 35.86 -14.05 4.27
N HIS A 427 35.57 -13.15 5.20
CA HIS A 427 36.08 -11.77 5.13
C HIS A 427 37.61 -11.77 5.13
N PRO A 428 38.29 -11.14 4.14
CA PRO A 428 39.74 -11.25 3.95
C PRO A 428 40.56 -10.92 5.19
N TYR A 429 40.18 -9.90 5.96
CA TYR A 429 40.91 -9.49 7.14
C TYR A 429 40.77 -10.52 8.29
N LEU A 430 39.58 -11.14 8.45
CA LEU A 430 39.33 -12.16 9.45
C LEU A 430 40.10 -13.46 9.10
N VAL A 431 40.15 -13.78 7.80
CA VAL A 431 40.93 -14.90 7.27
C VAL A 431 42.43 -14.69 7.49
N GLU A 432 42.94 -13.46 7.28
CA GLU A 432 44.34 -13.11 7.53
C GLU A 432 44.74 -13.35 9.00
N VAL A 433 43.89 -12.92 9.94
CA VAL A 433 44.14 -13.12 11.38
C VAL A 433 43.97 -14.59 11.79
N GLY A 434 43.02 -15.29 11.17
CA GLY A 434 42.83 -16.74 11.34
C GLY A 434 42.32 -17.20 12.72
N ALA A 435 41.88 -16.28 13.57
CA ALA A 435 41.40 -16.57 14.91
C ALA A 435 39.90 -16.87 14.96
N MET A 436 39.45 -17.78 14.13
CA MET A 436 38.06 -18.17 13.99
C MET A 436 37.86 -19.64 14.36
N SER A 437 36.77 -19.92 15.05
CA SER A 437 36.33 -21.28 15.35
C SER A 437 34.81 -21.33 15.32
N GLU A 438 34.28 -22.33 14.65
CA GLU A 438 32.85 -22.56 14.71
C GLU A 438 32.46 -23.01 16.13
N ALA A 439 31.50 -22.33 16.71
CA ALA A 439 30.97 -22.66 18.01
C ALA A 439 30.24 -24.01 17.96
N ARG A 440 30.29 -24.77 19.08
CA ARG A 440 29.57 -26.03 19.20
C ARG A 440 28.04 -25.84 19.13
N MET A 441 27.56 -24.67 19.55
CA MET A 441 26.24 -24.14 19.21
C MET A 441 26.47 -23.10 18.11
N PRO A 442 26.22 -23.42 16.82
CA PRO A 442 26.38 -22.44 15.74
C PRO A 442 25.54 -21.19 15.99
N LEU A 443 26.13 -20.02 15.78
CA LEU A 443 25.41 -18.76 16.03
C LEU A 443 24.09 -18.65 15.25
N PRO A 444 23.97 -19.07 13.98
CA PRO A 444 22.70 -19.05 13.28
C PRO A 444 21.60 -19.87 13.97
N GLU A 445 21.94 -21.05 14.54
CA GLU A 445 20.98 -21.88 15.29
C GLU A 445 20.52 -21.20 16.58
N LEU A 446 21.47 -20.62 17.31
CA LEU A 446 21.16 -19.85 18.53
C LEU A 446 20.26 -18.66 18.24
N LEU A 447 20.59 -17.90 17.19
CA LEU A 447 19.82 -16.70 16.79
C LEU A 447 18.41 -17.07 16.30
N GLN A 448 18.29 -18.17 15.56
CA GLN A 448 16.96 -18.67 15.13
C GLN A 448 16.12 -19.08 16.35
N MET A 449 16.72 -19.79 17.32
CA MET A 449 16.05 -20.16 18.59
C MET A 449 15.58 -18.93 19.36
N CYS A 450 16.41 -17.88 19.43
CA CYS A 450 16.05 -16.62 20.10
C CYS A 450 14.95 -15.88 19.37
N LYS A 451 15.02 -15.81 18.05
CA LYS A 451 14.01 -15.17 17.19
C LYS A 451 12.63 -15.81 17.35
N GLU A 452 12.56 -17.14 17.36
CA GLU A 452 11.31 -17.90 17.55
C GLU A 452 10.65 -17.65 18.91
N ARG A 453 11.46 -17.26 19.92
CA ARG A 453 11.02 -16.97 21.29
C ARG A 453 10.90 -15.47 21.59
N GLY A 454 11.16 -14.60 20.61
CA GLY A 454 11.12 -13.15 20.80
C GLY A 454 12.21 -12.63 21.76
N ILE A 455 13.36 -13.32 21.86
CA ILE A 455 14.49 -12.94 22.71
C ILE A 455 15.41 -12.01 21.94
N TYR A 456 15.67 -10.81 22.49
CA TYR A 456 16.61 -9.83 21.95
C TYR A 456 18.05 -10.30 22.10
N THR A 457 18.87 -10.15 21.05
CA THR A 457 20.21 -10.71 20.99
C THR A 457 21.27 -9.63 20.86
N ILE A 458 22.24 -9.64 21.78
CA ILE A 458 23.36 -8.70 21.81
C ILE A 458 24.66 -9.47 21.60
N ALA A 459 25.40 -9.12 20.53
CA ALA A 459 26.73 -9.65 20.28
C ALA A 459 27.76 -8.81 21.04
N ARG A 460 28.30 -9.34 22.14
CA ARG A 460 29.41 -8.72 22.86
C ARG A 460 30.72 -9.13 22.23
N MET A 461 31.62 -8.19 22.06
CA MET A 461 32.96 -8.41 21.54
C MET A 461 34.02 -7.58 22.26
N VAL A 462 35.15 -8.21 22.54
CA VAL A 462 36.32 -7.55 23.12
C VAL A 462 37.11 -6.88 21.99
N VAL A 463 37.32 -5.55 22.06
CA VAL A 463 37.88 -4.81 20.92
C VAL A 463 39.41 -4.59 20.99
N PHE A 464 39.98 -4.10 22.09
CA PHE A 464 41.40 -3.72 22.18
C PHE A 464 42.24 -4.65 23.07
N LYS A 465 41.77 -5.87 23.35
CA LYS A 465 42.54 -6.95 23.95
C LYS A 465 42.47 -8.15 23.02
N ASP A 466 43.50 -8.39 22.20
CA ASP A 466 43.43 -9.31 21.08
C ASP A 466 44.82 -9.86 20.72
N THR A 467 45.13 -11.01 21.27
CA THR A 467 46.42 -11.68 21.05
C THR A 467 46.56 -12.18 19.60
N PRO A 468 45.57 -12.87 18.99
CA PRO A 468 45.67 -13.34 17.62
C PRO A 468 45.88 -12.20 16.62
N LEU A 469 45.20 -11.06 16.76
CA LEU A 469 45.40 -9.91 15.88
C LEU A 469 46.86 -9.40 15.97
N VAL A 470 47.42 -9.32 17.18
CA VAL A 470 48.81 -8.91 17.40
C VAL A 470 49.79 -9.96 16.86
N GLU A 471 49.50 -11.26 16.98
CA GLU A 471 50.36 -12.33 16.43
C GLU A 471 50.35 -12.33 14.91
N ALA A 472 49.23 -12.09 14.27
CA ALA A 472 49.11 -11.96 12.80
C ALA A 472 49.71 -10.64 12.28
N ARG A 473 49.54 -9.55 13.03
CA ARG A 473 49.95 -8.19 12.66
C ARG A 473 50.75 -7.52 13.79
N PRO A 474 52.00 -7.96 14.05
CA PRO A 474 52.81 -7.47 15.17
C PRO A 474 53.07 -5.95 15.17
N GLU A 475 53.01 -5.30 14.05
CA GLU A 475 53.16 -3.84 13.92
C GLU A 475 52.00 -3.07 14.54
N LEU A 476 50.87 -3.71 14.74
CA LEU A 476 49.69 -3.09 15.36
C LEU A 476 49.72 -3.12 16.91
N ALA A 477 50.72 -3.74 17.52
CA ALA A 477 50.81 -3.92 18.97
C ALA A 477 51.17 -2.65 19.74
N ALA A 478 50.58 -2.50 20.92
CA ALA A 478 51.15 -1.64 21.96
C ALA A 478 52.51 -2.24 22.45
N ARG A 479 53.51 -1.40 22.66
CA ARG A 479 54.88 -1.85 22.92
C ARG A 479 55.48 -1.27 24.17
N HIS A 480 56.43 -2.01 24.71
CA HIS A 480 57.36 -1.46 25.71
C HIS A 480 58.35 -0.48 25.07
N PRO A 481 58.99 0.40 25.86
CA PRO A 481 60.00 1.34 25.33
C PRO A 481 61.21 0.67 24.63
N ASN A 482 61.49 -0.59 24.95
CA ASN A 482 62.52 -1.38 24.30
C ASN A 482 62.08 -1.99 22.94
N GLY A 483 60.85 -1.75 22.53
CA GLY A 483 60.27 -2.24 21.28
C GLY A 483 59.59 -3.61 21.35
N GLU A 484 59.64 -4.30 22.53
CA GLU A 484 58.93 -5.57 22.71
C GLU A 484 57.43 -5.36 22.80
N ILE A 485 56.65 -6.36 22.32
CA ILE A 485 55.19 -6.35 22.42
C ILE A 485 54.77 -6.38 23.89
N PHE A 486 53.79 -5.56 24.23
CA PHE A 486 53.22 -5.56 25.58
C PHE A 486 52.24 -6.73 25.76
N TYR A 487 52.43 -7.46 26.84
CA TYR A 487 51.47 -8.46 27.34
C TYR A 487 51.03 -8.04 28.74
N ASP A 488 49.74 -8.15 29.01
CA ASP A 488 49.19 -7.88 30.33
C ASP A 488 49.53 -8.98 31.33
N ARG A 489 49.04 -8.86 32.58
CA ARG A 489 49.32 -9.85 33.62
C ARG A 489 48.70 -11.23 33.37
N GLU A 490 47.71 -11.32 32.44
CA GLU A 490 47.09 -12.57 32.00
C GLU A 490 47.82 -13.17 30.79
N GLY A 491 48.85 -12.51 30.29
CA GLY A 491 49.62 -12.92 29.14
C GLY A 491 48.94 -12.60 27.79
N MET A 492 47.99 -11.64 27.78
CA MET A 492 47.28 -11.24 26.59
C MET A 492 47.93 -10.01 25.95
N ALA A 493 48.09 -10.04 24.65
CA ALA A 493 48.56 -8.90 23.87
C ALA A 493 47.44 -7.88 23.64
N TRP A 494 47.87 -6.62 23.50
CA TRP A 494 46.97 -5.52 23.23
C TRP A 494 47.38 -4.82 21.91
N PRO A 495 46.52 -4.79 20.90
CA PRO A 495 46.73 -3.88 19.79
C PRO A 495 46.62 -2.41 20.22
N ASP A 496 47.29 -1.55 19.48
CA ASP A 496 47.34 -0.12 19.75
C ASP A 496 45.98 0.54 19.30
N PRO A 497 45.19 1.10 20.25
CA PRO A 497 43.91 1.71 19.94
C PRO A 497 43.98 2.96 19.02
N MET A 498 45.19 3.53 18.83
CA MET A 498 45.41 4.68 17.94
C MET A 498 45.55 4.30 16.45
N ARG A 499 45.52 3.00 16.14
CA ARG A 499 45.66 2.51 14.78
C ARG A 499 44.33 2.22 14.11
N GLU A 500 44.09 2.84 12.98
CA GLU A 500 42.83 2.67 12.22
C GLU A 500 42.69 1.24 11.67
N GLU A 501 43.78 0.56 11.37
CA GLU A 501 43.78 -0.85 10.95
C GLU A 501 43.16 -1.76 12.02
N VAL A 502 43.35 -1.44 13.31
CA VAL A 502 42.70 -2.17 14.42
C VAL A 502 41.20 -1.87 14.44
N TRP A 503 40.82 -0.64 14.10
CA TRP A 503 39.40 -0.27 13.99
C TRP A 503 38.71 -1.02 12.84
N GLU A 504 39.33 -1.03 11.67
CA GLU A 504 38.84 -1.74 10.46
C GLU A 504 38.60 -3.22 10.75
N TYR A 505 39.54 -3.90 11.46
CA TYR A 505 39.37 -5.28 11.85
C TYR A 505 38.14 -5.49 12.76
N ASN A 506 37.97 -4.69 13.80
CA ASN A 506 36.84 -4.83 14.70
C ASN A 506 35.51 -4.44 14.04
N ILE A 507 35.51 -3.48 13.11
CA ILE A 507 34.33 -3.13 12.31
C ILE A 507 33.97 -4.26 11.34
N ALA A 508 34.94 -4.96 10.75
CA ALA A 508 34.69 -6.13 9.95
C ALA A 508 34.01 -7.23 10.77
N VAL A 509 34.52 -7.55 11.96
CA VAL A 509 33.85 -8.51 12.89
C VAL A 509 32.44 -8.07 13.23
N THR A 510 32.23 -6.77 13.43
CA THR A 510 30.91 -6.18 13.71
C THR A 510 29.90 -6.42 12.60
N LEU A 511 30.29 -6.14 11.36
CA LEU A 511 29.41 -6.31 10.20
C LEU A 511 29.05 -7.77 9.95
N GLU A 512 30.03 -8.69 10.09
CA GLU A 512 29.77 -10.14 10.01
C GLU A 512 28.77 -10.60 11.10
N ALA A 513 28.89 -10.11 12.33
CA ALA A 513 27.96 -10.44 13.41
C ALA A 513 26.54 -9.91 13.12
N ILE A 514 26.43 -8.72 12.52
CA ILE A 514 25.16 -8.16 12.09
C ILE A 514 24.53 -9.00 10.97
N GLU A 515 25.30 -9.44 10.00
CA GLU A 515 24.83 -10.32 8.93
C GLU A 515 24.34 -11.68 9.45
N LEU A 516 24.92 -12.19 10.54
CA LEU A 516 24.41 -13.38 11.23
C LEU A 516 23.02 -13.15 11.85
N GLY A 517 22.61 -11.89 12.11
CA GLY A 517 21.28 -11.54 12.58
C GLY A 517 21.17 -11.04 14.02
N PHE A 518 22.27 -10.63 14.66
CA PHE A 518 22.21 -9.99 15.98
C PHE A 518 21.49 -8.64 15.94
N ASP A 519 20.73 -8.35 17.00
CA ASP A 519 19.98 -7.11 17.14
C ASP A 519 20.84 -5.92 17.56
N GLU A 520 21.94 -6.19 18.26
CA GLU A 520 22.82 -5.18 18.82
C GLU A 520 24.26 -5.69 18.90
N ILE A 521 25.20 -4.79 18.69
CA ILE A 521 26.63 -5.01 18.90
C ILE A 521 27.04 -4.26 20.15
N GLN A 522 27.76 -4.95 21.06
CA GLN A 522 28.24 -4.39 22.30
C GLN A 522 29.77 -4.50 22.40
N TYR A 523 30.44 -3.35 22.50
CA TYR A 523 31.89 -3.28 22.57
C TYR A 523 32.35 -3.23 24.04
N ASP A 524 33.09 -4.24 24.46
CA ASP A 524 33.80 -4.22 25.70
C ASP A 524 35.32 -4.11 25.46
N TYR A 525 36.08 -3.80 26.49
CA TYR A 525 37.50 -3.45 26.43
C TYR A 525 37.78 -2.30 25.43
N LEU A 526 36.82 -1.38 25.34
CA LEU A 526 36.92 -0.14 24.58
C LEU A 526 37.82 0.85 25.32
N ARG A 527 39.12 0.51 25.42
CA ARG A 527 40.04 1.23 26.27
C ARG A 527 41.49 0.88 25.99
N PHE A 528 42.39 1.74 26.48
CA PHE A 528 43.81 1.43 26.55
C PHE A 528 44.09 0.42 27.63
N PRO A 529 45.26 -0.31 27.58
CA PRO A 529 45.71 -1.23 28.61
C PRO A 529 45.76 -0.57 29.98
N SER A 530 45.23 -1.27 31.00
CA SER A 530 45.34 -0.91 32.41
C SER A 530 45.83 -2.06 33.27
N ASP A 531 45.83 -3.28 32.73
CA ASP A 531 46.11 -4.54 33.42
C ASP A 531 47.60 -4.88 33.28
N SER A 532 48.40 -4.52 34.25
CA SER A 532 49.83 -4.81 34.29
C SER A 532 50.30 -5.14 35.70
N THR A 533 51.52 -5.61 35.79
CA THR A 533 52.20 -5.84 37.07
C THR A 533 52.47 -4.57 37.86
N SER A 534 52.56 -3.40 37.16
CA SER A 534 52.66 -2.09 37.81
C SER A 534 52.07 -0.97 36.91
N LEU A 535 51.60 0.10 37.52
CA LEU A 535 51.14 1.30 36.81
C LEU A 535 52.28 1.98 36.02
N GLU A 536 53.55 1.81 36.44
CA GLU A 536 54.69 2.37 35.73
C GLU A 536 54.87 1.73 34.35
N VAL A 537 54.68 0.43 34.23
CA VAL A 537 54.74 -0.27 32.95
C VAL A 537 53.68 0.28 31.99
N VAL A 538 52.42 0.38 32.43
CA VAL A 538 51.33 0.92 31.59
C VAL A 538 51.58 2.35 31.15
N ARG A 539 52.15 3.16 32.04
CA ARG A 539 52.50 4.57 31.76
C ARG A 539 53.61 4.75 30.73
N ALA A 540 54.51 3.74 30.65
CA ALA A 540 55.64 3.77 29.76
C ALA A 540 55.38 3.16 28.39
N LEU A 541 54.20 2.57 28.15
CA LEU A 541 53.87 1.97 26.84
C LEU A 541 53.91 2.98 25.70
N VAL A 542 54.38 2.50 24.59
CA VAL A 542 54.54 3.24 23.35
C VAL A 542 53.45 2.86 22.38
N TYR A 543 52.81 3.84 21.80
CA TYR A 543 51.73 3.74 20.80
C TYR A 543 52.13 4.47 19.54
N LYS A 544 51.23 4.51 18.52
CA LYS A 544 51.40 5.29 17.28
C LYS A 544 51.72 6.77 17.55
N GLU A 545 51.12 7.33 18.60
CA GLU A 545 51.33 8.71 19.05
C GLU A 545 51.64 8.76 20.53
N GLU A 546 52.09 9.89 21.05
CA GLU A 546 52.31 10.11 22.47
C GLU A 546 51.00 9.94 23.24
N SER A 547 51.04 9.14 24.33
CA SER A 547 49.88 8.83 25.14
C SER A 547 49.53 9.97 26.10
N THR A 548 48.85 10.97 25.62
CA THR A 548 48.23 12.04 26.43
C THR A 548 46.74 11.75 26.69
N ILE A 549 46.07 12.54 27.51
CA ILE A 549 44.60 12.44 27.69
C ILE A 549 43.92 12.67 26.34
N GLU A 550 44.36 13.68 25.62
CA GLU A 550 43.76 14.08 24.33
C GLU A 550 43.89 12.98 23.24
N THR A 551 45.12 12.44 23.04
CA THR A 551 45.34 11.40 22.02
C THR A 551 44.64 10.10 22.38
N ARG A 552 44.58 9.69 23.65
CA ARG A 552 43.81 8.51 24.06
C ARG A 552 42.32 8.68 23.89
N THR A 553 41.75 9.83 24.32
CA THR A 553 40.30 10.08 24.18
C THR A 553 39.91 10.23 22.71
N ASN A 554 40.74 10.85 21.87
CA ASN A 554 40.50 10.95 20.42
C ASN A 554 40.52 9.59 19.73
N ALA A 555 41.44 8.68 20.10
CA ALA A 555 41.50 7.34 19.54
C ALA A 555 40.23 6.52 19.87
N ILE A 556 39.83 6.48 21.13
CA ILE A 556 38.64 5.73 21.56
C ILE A 556 37.36 6.32 21.00
N LYS A 557 37.23 7.66 20.98
CA LYS A 557 36.16 8.39 20.33
C LYS A 557 36.11 8.12 18.82
N GLY A 558 37.28 8.19 18.14
CA GLY A 558 37.39 7.99 16.68
C GLY A 558 36.90 6.60 16.28
N PHE A 559 37.32 5.57 17.03
CA PHE A 559 36.80 4.21 16.81
C PHE A 559 35.29 4.11 17.04
N ALA A 560 34.78 4.63 18.16
CA ALA A 560 33.33 4.61 18.44
C ALA A 560 32.52 5.34 17.35
N GLN A 561 33.06 6.46 16.84
CA GLN A 561 32.45 7.21 15.74
C GLN A 561 32.42 6.42 14.43
N ALA A 562 33.54 5.78 14.06
CA ALA A 562 33.63 4.97 12.85
C ALA A 562 32.70 3.74 12.91
N ALA A 563 32.69 3.06 14.06
CA ALA A 563 31.81 1.93 14.30
C ALA A 563 30.33 2.32 14.27
N LYS A 564 29.95 3.44 14.91
CA LYS A 564 28.58 3.95 14.88
C LYS A 564 28.14 4.27 13.44
N ALA A 565 29.00 4.87 12.65
CA ALA A 565 28.69 5.17 11.24
C ALA A 565 28.49 3.90 10.40
N ALA A 566 29.19 2.81 10.68
CA ALA A 566 28.99 1.53 10.04
C ALA A 566 27.67 0.86 10.50
N VAL A 567 27.42 0.80 11.81
CA VAL A 567 26.22 0.18 12.39
C VAL A 567 24.93 0.94 12.04
N ASP A 568 24.99 2.26 11.88
CA ASP A 568 23.82 3.08 11.51
C ASP A 568 23.25 2.69 10.16
N ARG A 569 24.06 2.14 9.26
CA ARG A 569 23.65 1.66 7.93
C ARG A 569 23.03 0.27 7.94
N THR A 570 22.85 -0.32 9.10
CA THR A 570 22.33 -1.67 9.28
C THR A 570 21.09 -1.68 10.18
N HIS A 571 20.51 -2.84 10.36
CA HIS A 571 19.37 -3.03 11.27
C HIS A 571 19.76 -3.00 12.76
N ALA A 572 21.03 -3.15 13.10
CA ALA A 572 21.48 -3.31 14.48
C ALA A 572 21.70 -1.97 15.21
N PHE A 573 21.81 -2.06 16.54
CA PHE A 573 22.21 -0.96 17.41
C PHE A 573 23.65 -1.14 17.88
N LEU A 574 24.28 -0.04 18.34
CA LEU A 574 25.62 -0.04 18.94
C LEU A 574 25.55 0.33 20.41
N SER A 575 26.08 -0.52 21.27
CA SER A 575 26.29 -0.26 22.70
C SER A 575 27.76 -0.28 23.08
N LEU A 576 28.12 0.54 24.04
CA LEU A 576 29.50 0.67 24.53
C LEU A 576 29.58 0.36 26.03
N ASP A 577 30.36 -0.64 26.38
CA ASP A 577 30.68 -0.94 27.78
C ASP A 577 31.73 0.05 28.29
N VAL A 578 31.43 0.68 29.41
CA VAL A 578 32.36 1.59 30.11
C VAL A 578 32.48 1.21 31.57
N PHE A 579 33.59 1.52 32.19
CA PHE A 579 33.68 1.35 33.63
C PHE A 579 32.65 2.21 34.38
N GLY A 580 31.92 1.64 35.31
CA GLY A 580 30.98 2.38 36.17
C GLY A 580 31.65 3.56 36.85
N TYR A 581 32.93 3.41 37.19
CA TYR A 581 33.75 4.45 37.78
C TYR A 581 33.98 5.67 36.89
N ALA A 582 33.90 5.53 35.55
CA ALA A 582 33.99 6.64 34.62
C ALA A 582 32.83 7.66 34.77
N LEU A 583 31.72 7.23 35.38
CA LEU A 583 30.60 8.10 35.73
C LEU A 583 30.79 8.84 37.04
N VAL A 584 31.71 8.40 37.88
CA VAL A 584 31.94 8.95 39.23
C VAL A 584 33.08 9.96 39.29
N ILE A 585 34.11 9.75 38.48
CA ILE A 585 35.29 10.64 38.45
C ILE A 585 34.95 11.99 37.77
N GLN A 586 35.91 12.93 37.82
CA GLN A 586 35.76 14.22 37.13
C GLN A 586 35.51 14.04 35.62
N PRO A 587 34.59 14.79 34.99
CA PRO A 587 34.20 14.62 33.60
C PRO A 587 35.31 14.73 32.56
N ASP A 588 36.38 15.45 32.85
CA ASP A 588 37.55 15.67 32.02
C ASP A 588 38.64 14.60 32.18
N HIS A 589 38.52 13.70 33.14
CA HIS A 589 39.48 12.64 33.42
C HIS A 589 39.16 11.37 32.61
N ASP A 590 40.15 10.77 31.95
CA ASP A 590 40.03 9.58 31.13
C ASP A 590 40.46 8.27 31.79
N MET A 591 40.75 8.28 33.11
CA MET A 591 41.30 7.15 33.89
C MET A 591 42.58 6.55 33.25
N ARG A 592 43.27 7.25 32.40
CA ARG A 592 44.38 6.79 31.55
C ARG A 592 44.05 5.68 30.57
N ILE A 593 42.78 5.43 30.32
CA ILE A 593 42.31 4.39 29.43
C ILE A 593 41.55 4.95 28.24
N GLY A 594 41.41 6.27 28.13
CA GLY A 594 40.70 6.92 27.04
C GLY A 594 39.18 6.96 27.17
N GLN A 595 38.61 6.41 28.25
CA GLN A 595 37.16 6.44 28.49
C GLN A 595 36.74 7.76 29.15
N ARG A 596 36.10 8.61 28.38
CA ARG A 596 35.47 9.83 28.84
C ARG A 596 34.03 9.88 28.30
N ILE A 597 33.06 9.92 29.19
CA ILE A 597 31.63 9.74 28.86
C ILE A 597 31.14 10.75 27.86
N ILE A 598 31.53 12.01 28.00
CA ILE A 598 31.12 13.08 27.09
C ILE A 598 31.58 12.86 25.65
N ASP A 599 32.69 12.14 25.44
CA ASP A 599 33.24 11.84 24.11
C ASP A 599 32.61 10.59 23.51
N LEU A 600 32.20 9.62 24.30
CA LEU A 600 31.70 8.31 23.85
C LEU A 600 30.18 8.31 23.65
N ALA A 601 29.45 8.90 24.56
CA ALA A 601 28.00 8.85 24.58
C ALA A 601 27.30 9.34 23.28
N PRO A 602 27.80 10.38 22.58
CA PRO A 602 27.23 10.80 21.29
C PRO A 602 27.38 9.76 20.16
N HIS A 603 28.30 8.80 20.32
CA HIS A 603 28.62 7.78 19.32
C HIS A 603 28.14 6.39 19.72
N ALA A 604 27.08 6.32 20.53
CA ALA A 604 26.43 5.08 20.94
C ALA A 604 24.89 5.23 20.91
N ASP A 605 24.20 4.12 20.69
CA ASP A 605 22.76 4.00 20.92
C ASP A 605 22.51 3.78 22.41
N TYR A 606 23.36 2.95 23.04
CA TYR A 606 23.32 2.66 24.47
C TYR A 606 24.70 2.80 25.08
N LEU A 607 24.76 3.38 26.26
CA LEU A 607 25.94 3.39 27.09
C LEU A 607 25.72 2.38 28.23
N CYS A 608 26.61 1.41 28.38
CA CYS A 608 26.46 0.28 29.31
C CYS A 608 27.54 0.33 30.40
N PRO A 609 27.35 1.14 31.46
CA PRO A 609 28.32 1.21 32.53
C PRO A 609 28.31 -0.07 33.39
N MET A 610 29.48 -0.62 33.65
CA MET A 610 29.71 -1.77 34.55
C MET A 610 29.63 -1.31 36.01
N ILE A 611 28.41 -1.22 36.54
CA ILE A 611 28.19 -0.77 37.91
C ILE A 611 28.14 -2.00 38.83
N TYR A 612 29.35 -2.50 39.21
CA TYR A 612 29.47 -3.62 40.09
C TYR A 612 29.82 -3.10 41.51
N PRO A 613 28.86 -3.08 42.45
CA PRO A 613 29.09 -2.44 43.76
C PRO A 613 30.33 -2.95 44.51
N SER A 614 30.69 -4.22 44.34
CA SER A 614 31.89 -4.79 44.97
C SER A 614 33.21 -4.29 44.36
N THR A 615 33.20 -3.56 43.26
CA THR A 615 34.40 -2.97 42.63
C THR A 615 34.65 -1.52 43.05
N PHE A 616 33.70 -0.92 43.75
CA PHE A 616 33.85 0.42 44.30
C PHE A 616 34.57 0.36 45.63
N GLU A 617 35.61 1.17 45.78
CA GLU A 617 36.40 1.22 47.03
C GLU A 617 35.64 1.95 48.14
N SER A 618 36.01 1.66 49.40
CA SER A 618 35.54 2.38 50.57
C SER A 618 35.71 3.89 50.40
N GLY A 619 34.65 4.67 50.66
CA GLY A 619 34.64 6.11 50.49
C GLY A 619 34.13 6.57 49.10
N ASN A 620 34.10 5.70 48.11
CA ASN A 620 33.49 6.04 46.81
C ASN A 620 32.01 6.37 47.03
N LEU A 621 31.49 7.33 46.25
CA LEU A 621 30.10 7.83 46.34
C LEU A 621 29.73 8.32 47.77
N GLY A 622 30.73 8.57 48.65
CA GLY A 622 30.50 8.90 50.06
C GLY A 622 30.04 7.72 50.93
N LEU A 623 30.10 6.49 50.40
CA LEU A 623 29.69 5.27 51.12
C LEU A 623 30.87 4.63 51.85
N VAL A 624 30.66 4.22 53.08
CA VAL A 624 31.72 3.53 53.91
C VAL A 624 32.02 2.17 53.31
N ASP A 625 31.01 1.43 52.88
CA ASP A 625 31.13 0.14 52.22
C ASP A 625 30.11 0.08 51.02
N PRO A 626 30.56 0.47 49.84
CA PRO A 626 29.72 0.40 48.65
C PRO A 626 29.19 -1.01 48.37
N SER A 627 29.97 -2.04 48.65
CA SER A 627 29.58 -3.45 48.44
C SER A 627 28.38 -3.87 49.31
N ALA A 628 28.23 -3.28 50.49
CA ALA A 628 27.09 -3.54 51.37
C ALA A 628 25.81 -2.73 50.99
N GLU A 629 25.94 -1.73 50.16
CA GLU A 629 24.84 -0.81 49.75
C GLU A 629 24.57 -0.84 48.25
N PRO A 630 24.30 -2.00 47.62
CA PRO A 630 24.21 -2.13 46.18
C PRO A 630 23.10 -1.26 45.54
N TYR A 631 21.96 -1.05 46.20
CA TYR A 631 20.93 -0.13 45.75
C TYR A 631 21.46 1.29 45.55
N LYS A 632 22.13 1.82 46.56
CA LYS A 632 22.66 3.20 46.54
C LYS A 632 23.75 3.38 45.50
N VAL A 633 24.62 2.40 45.33
CA VAL A 633 25.66 2.47 44.28
C VAL A 633 25.02 2.61 42.88
N ILE A 634 24.02 1.79 42.56
CA ILE A 634 23.33 1.87 41.29
C ILE A 634 22.58 3.21 41.15
N GLU A 635 21.77 3.59 42.16
CA GLU A 635 20.99 4.83 42.19
C GLU A 635 21.87 6.06 41.93
N MET A 636 22.94 6.22 42.72
CA MET A 636 23.82 7.38 42.63
C MET A 636 24.61 7.43 41.32
N THR A 637 25.10 6.29 40.85
CA THR A 637 25.86 6.22 39.60
C THR A 637 24.95 6.51 38.39
N MET A 638 23.71 6.00 38.38
CA MET A 638 22.72 6.30 37.34
C MET A 638 22.26 7.76 37.38
N ALA A 639 22.16 8.39 38.56
CA ALA A 639 21.89 9.81 38.67
C ALA A 639 23.02 10.64 38.04
N MET A 640 24.28 10.32 38.31
CA MET A 640 25.43 10.97 37.66
C MET A 640 25.44 10.77 36.15
N ALA A 641 25.03 9.60 35.68
CA ALA A 641 24.91 9.35 34.23
C ALA A 641 23.91 10.31 33.55
N LYS A 642 22.73 10.52 34.14
CA LYS A 642 21.72 11.47 33.66
C LYS A 642 22.21 12.92 33.56
N GLU A 643 23.11 13.31 34.45
CA GLU A 643 23.73 14.65 34.41
C GLU A 643 24.76 14.80 33.28
N ARG A 644 25.33 13.69 32.80
CA ARG A 644 26.46 13.70 31.84
C ARG A 644 26.08 13.40 30.41
N THR A 645 24.96 12.73 30.17
CA THR A 645 24.55 12.34 28.84
C THR A 645 23.04 12.21 28.67
N ASN A 646 22.57 12.48 27.44
CA ASN A 646 21.21 12.17 26.97
C ASN A 646 21.14 10.81 26.24
N THR A 647 22.26 10.12 26.07
CA THR A 647 22.29 8.76 25.51
C THR A 647 21.66 7.79 26.50
N ILE A 648 20.92 6.81 26.01
CA ILE A 648 20.26 5.81 26.86
C ILE A 648 21.34 5.04 27.63
N VAL A 649 21.18 5.01 28.94
CA VAL A 649 22.09 4.29 29.84
C VAL A 649 21.42 2.99 30.29
N ARG A 650 22.06 1.85 30.00
CA ARG A 650 21.63 0.50 30.34
C ARG A 650 22.74 -0.19 31.17
N PRO A 651 22.67 -0.18 32.52
CA PRO A 651 23.75 -0.63 33.34
C PRO A 651 23.95 -2.14 33.30
N TRP A 652 25.20 -2.57 33.40
CA TRP A 652 25.57 -3.90 33.84
C TRP A 652 25.46 -4.01 35.35
N LEU A 653 24.73 -5.02 35.82
CA LEU A 653 24.50 -5.33 37.24
C LEU A 653 25.27 -6.60 37.61
N GLN A 654 25.72 -6.68 38.88
CA GLN A 654 26.52 -7.76 39.39
C GLN A 654 25.67 -8.96 39.82
N HIS A 655 25.90 -10.16 39.23
CA HIS A 655 25.24 -11.41 39.62
C HIS A 655 26.27 -12.45 40.12
N TYR A 656 27.16 -12.04 40.98
CA TYR A 656 28.15 -12.87 41.66
C TYR A 656 28.45 -12.29 43.06
N TRP A 657 28.87 -13.13 44.01
CA TRP A 657 29.18 -12.80 45.42
C TRP A 657 28.01 -12.23 46.25
N TYR A 658 26.85 -12.10 45.64
CA TYR A 658 25.63 -11.61 46.27
C TYR A 658 24.55 -12.69 46.31
N GLU A 659 23.49 -12.41 47.08
CA GLU A 659 22.28 -13.21 47.17
C GLU A 659 21.08 -12.47 46.56
N ARG A 660 19.91 -13.14 46.49
CA ARG A 660 18.71 -12.57 45.91
C ARG A 660 18.32 -11.16 46.36
N PRO A 661 18.41 -10.81 47.68
CA PRO A 661 18.06 -9.44 48.12
C PRO A 661 18.94 -8.37 47.45
N GLN A 662 20.24 -8.64 47.28
CA GLN A 662 21.16 -7.68 46.65
C GLN A 662 21.00 -7.66 45.13
N PHE A 663 20.65 -8.80 44.49
CA PHE A 663 20.25 -8.79 43.07
C PHE A 663 19.00 -7.95 42.86
N ALA A 664 17.95 -8.12 43.68
CA ALA A 664 16.75 -7.34 43.66
C ALA A 664 17.02 -5.84 43.88
N ALA A 665 17.85 -5.51 44.88
CA ALA A 665 18.21 -4.12 45.17
C ALA A 665 18.87 -3.40 43.97
N GLN A 666 19.79 -4.08 43.26
CA GLN A 666 20.42 -3.53 42.05
C GLN A 666 19.41 -3.33 40.94
N ARG A 667 18.58 -4.36 40.66
CA ARG A 667 17.53 -4.29 39.63
C ARG A 667 16.56 -3.14 39.93
N ASP A 668 16.04 -3.08 41.15
CA ASP A 668 15.03 -2.10 41.54
C ASP A 668 15.55 -0.65 41.42
N ALA A 669 16.85 -0.45 41.80
CA ALA A 669 17.51 0.84 41.60
C ALA A 669 17.70 1.19 40.11
N ALA A 670 18.05 0.23 39.26
CA ALA A 670 18.20 0.43 37.83
C ALA A 670 16.86 0.75 37.20
N GLU A 671 15.78 0.05 37.54
CA GLU A 671 14.40 0.30 37.02
C GLU A 671 13.84 1.62 37.53
N ALA A 672 14.13 2.03 38.77
CA ALA A 672 13.75 3.36 39.25
C ALA A 672 14.51 4.49 38.53
N ALA A 673 15.72 4.21 38.07
CA ALA A 673 16.54 5.18 37.36
C ALA A 673 16.21 5.27 35.85
N SER A 674 15.84 4.17 35.19
CA SER A 674 15.60 4.11 33.73
C SER A 674 14.58 3.02 33.37
N ASP A 675 13.71 3.32 32.44
CA ASP A 675 12.74 2.38 31.86
C ASP A 675 13.32 1.59 30.66
N ARG A 676 14.62 1.73 30.38
CA ARG A 676 15.27 1.16 29.18
C ARG A 676 16.03 -0.13 29.43
N GLY A 677 15.93 -0.68 30.63
CA GLY A 677 16.44 -1.99 30.99
C GLY A 677 17.83 -1.99 31.63
N TRP A 678 18.37 -3.20 31.74
CA TRP A 678 19.64 -3.53 32.42
C TRP A 678 20.12 -4.91 31.98
N CYS A 679 21.39 -5.24 32.22
CA CYS A 679 21.93 -6.59 32.04
C CYS A 679 22.64 -7.09 33.28
N PHE A 680 22.47 -8.37 33.64
CA PHE A 680 23.25 -9.01 34.69
C PHE A 680 24.49 -9.69 34.14
N TRP A 681 25.62 -9.41 34.80
CA TRP A 681 26.90 -10.04 34.52
C TRP A 681 27.22 -11.16 35.47
N ASN A 682 27.54 -12.34 34.95
CA ASN A 682 28.19 -13.42 35.66
C ASN A 682 29.15 -14.17 34.72
N ALA A 683 30.47 -14.00 34.93
CA ALA A 683 31.48 -14.59 34.04
C ALA A 683 31.40 -16.12 33.92
N ARG A 684 30.87 -16.79 34.95
CA ARG A 684 30.68 -18.26 34.95
C ARG A 684 29.37 -18.68 34.27
N GLY A 685 28.52 -17.74 33.87
CA GLY A 685 27.17 -18.03 33.35
C GLY A 685 26.31 -18.81 34.36
N THR A 686 26.49 -18.57 35.68
CA THR A 686 25.71 -19.22 36.73
C THR A 686 24.72 -18.23 37.30
N TYR A 687 23.44 -18.46 37.02
CA TYR A 687 22.36 -17.57 37.43
C TYR A 687 21.43 -18.28 38.42
N ASP A 688 20.83 -17.52 39.33
CA ASP A 688 19.81 -18.01 40.24
C ASP A 688 18.46 -18.04 39.50
N GLU A 689 18.11 -19.21 38.95
CA GLU A 689 16.87 -19.40 38.22
C GLU A 689 15.63 -18.97 39.02
N GLY A 690 15.58 -19.25 40.30
CA GLY A 690 14.46 -18.87 41.17
C GLY A 690 14.34 -17.37 41.44
N PHE A 691 15.36 -16.56 41.08
CA PHE A 691 15.27 -15.11 41.06
C PHE A 691 14.57 -14.61 39.77
N PHE A 692 14.85 -15.24 38.62
CA PHE A 692 14.34 -14.84 37.32
C PHE A 692 13.03 -15.52 36.96
N VAL A 693 12.76 -16.73 37.46
CA VAL A 693 11.55 -17.52 37.23
C VAL A 693 10.92 -17.87 38.57
N PRO A 694 9.99 -17.04 39.10
CA PRO A 694 9.29 -17.33 40.34
C PRO A 694 8.53 -18.67 40.29
N ALA A 695 8.44 -19.37 41.43
CA ALA A 695 7.83 -20.70 41.51
C ALA A 695 6.35 -20.77 41.05
N GLU A 696 5.62 -19.67 41.13
CA GLU A 696 4.23 -19.56 40.65
C GLU A 696 4.10 -19.57 39.12
N ALA A 697 5.16 -19.26 38.37
CA ALA A 697 5.22 -19.28 36.90
C ALA A 697 5.60 -20.67 36.33
N SER A 698 5.93 -21.63 37.17
CA SER A 698 6.41 -22.97 36.78
C SER A 698 5.32 -24.04 36.68
N SER A 699 4.04 -23.69 36.75
CA SER A 699 2.94 -24.61 36.47
C SER A 699 2.54 -24.55 34.99
N PRO A 700 2.51 -25.70 34.30
CA PRO A 700 2.22 -25.75 32.84
C PRO A 700 0.81 -25.35 32.51
#